data_ddb68eb05b5e3e80a53867019071e0de
#
_entry.id   ddb68eb05b5e3e80a53867019071e0de
#
_cell.length_a   1.000
_cell.length_b   1.000
_cell.length_c   1.000
_cell.angle_alpha   90.00
_cell.angle_beta   90.00
_cell.angle_gamma   90.00
#
_symmetry.space_group_name_H-M   'P 1'
#
loop_
_entity.id
_entity.type
_entity.pdbx_description
1 polymer ?
#
loop_
_entity_poly.entity_id
_entity_poly.type
_entity_poly.pdbx_seq_one_letter_code
_entity_poly.pdbx_strand_id
1 'polypeptide(L)'
;MRLTFWEEILDMKKLLLLSVSLPSLVIADLAVAQQQDDTEVLTVVGSRVKGRTALDSNVPVDVIQAAELQATPSLNLKDAITAVSPSYSVDRSAVGDANTLVRGSSLRGLNQGEILTLINGKRMHRSAVIHTAGWQAADVGTISANSIKSLEILRDGAAAQYGADAVAGVINLTLDDSEGISAEARLAQYYEGDGFSYQLASKAGISLADRGFLVVSASYADQDATNRAKPHLRAIELINRYNQQEAGTLPASLAAFDGLFNDPAELDPATIAPYGIAENTIFTVTWNSEMEIGESSTVYTFGTFARKHVKEPFNYRAGLPHGYSPAGPNGGLGGNSGASRLVTYGMNDLAYLYGTQHALENAYLLGYSKAQVDAHVAGTNTDLFSGIVPAGEAFSGLGTHPNGYNPWYEMDLQEHAAYLGFKGEFDNGLEYDVWGSIGRSRIDNYISDTHNPSLGAPQAADGSIDYNNVQTAFYIGSQVNLERQVGLDFVKTIDTDAVDNLNVAFGATYRTDQYYNIIGEENSWKQGPLAGPSLATFAAANPGLGLEGGRGLNNSSDGFGGFAPNTRFDASRSNYAVYLDVDADVNEDFNIGVAGRYEDFTDFGDNFSWKIATRYQLVEDLFAIRGAASTGFHAPTVGQLNNTQVRTGFRADGSQTQTGTFTPDSIPGQVFGITPVGPEIAKNLSAGIIFTPGDSTNITVDVFQIKLSDSLGSTPDFDVTDYPQQFEQIRNSGFQGAAQLTGVDFLTNEGSRRVRGIEMVATHNVELENSTLRFVLAAAHVQVKFLEHNFSERNLFNAERDQAPYRGTFTVNWDMDAINVMGRARYRSIREVNAGLNSEGGFIGSSQPLSAYRIDKNPGRVFFDLSLTYNVNEQFQVTVGADNILNTYPLAQPLVVETSGARGRQYLTDGMDWQGGSYYARVKANF
;
A
#
# COMPACT_ATOMS: atom_id res chain seq x y z
N MET A 1 -9.42 0.89 -27.19
CA MET A 1 -9.64 1.81 -26.04
C MET A 1 -8.32 2.21 -25.34
N ARG A 2 -7.24 1.40 -25.36
CA ARG A 2 -5.90 1.76 -24.85
C ARG A 2 -5.19 2.89 -25.65
N LEU A 3 -5.36 2.98 -26.96
CA LEU A 3 -4.70 4.00 -27.79
C LEU A 3 -5.21 5.41 -27.53
N THR A 4 -6.46 5.60 -27.13
CA THR A 4 -7.04 6.92 -26.91
C THR A 4 -6.55 7.60 -25.62
N PHE A 5 -6.23 6.85 -24.57
CA PHE A 5 -5.78 7.42 -23.29
C PHE A 5 -4.33 7.95 -23.36
N TRP A 6 -3.44 7.22 -24.01
CA TRP A 6 -2.06 7.68 -24.21
C TRP A 6 -1.95 8.80 -25.23
N GLU A 7 -2.81 8.82 -26.24
CA GLU A 7 -2.91 9.95 -27.16
C GLU A 7 -3.44 11.22 -26.45
N GLU A 8 -4.40 11.08 -25.55
CA GLU A 8 -4.88 12.20 -24.72
C GLU A 8 -3.82 12.71 -23.74
N ILE A 9 -2.99 11.83 -23.14
CA ILE A 9 -1.85 12.24 -22.30
C ILE A 9 -0.73 12.87 -23.12
N LEU A 10 -0.45 12.38 -24.31
CA LEU A 10 0.51 13.01 -25.22
C LEU A 10 0.07 14.40 -25.69
N ASP A 11 -1.23 14.58 -25.89
CA ASP A 11 -1.79 15.90 -26.18
C ASP A 11 -1.82 16.81 -24.94
N MET A 12 -2.03 16.27 -23.73
CA MET A 12 -1.87 17.01 -22.48
C MET A 12 -0.40 17.38 -22.19
N LYS A 13 0.57 16.52 -22.52
CA LYS A 13 2.02 16.90 -22.48
C LYS A 13 2.32 18.09 -23.39
N LYS A 14 1.68 18.17 -24.55
CA LYS A 14 1.78 19.32 -25.45
C LYS A 14 1.05 20.56 -24.94
N LEU A 15 -0.10 20.40 -24.25
CA LEU A 15 -0.84 21.50 -23.65
C LEU A 15 -0.11 22.09 -22.44
N LEU A 16 0.51 21.25 -21.58
CA LEU A 16 1.32 21.69 -20.45
C LEU A 16 2.60 22.41 -20.90
N LEU A 17 3.24 21.94 -21.97
CA LEU A 17 4.39 22.62 -22.56
C LEU A 17 4.01 23.96 -23.24
N LEU A 18 2.78 24.09 -23.73
CA LEU A 18 2.22 25.34 -24.26
C LEU A 18 1.79 26.29 -23.15
N SER A 19 1.39 25.81 -21.97
CA SER A 19 1.02 26.64 -20.82
C SER A 19 2.22 27.30 -20.15
N VAL A 20 3.41 26.72 -20.26
CA VAL A 20 4.67 27.29 -19.75
C VAL A 20 5.21 28.41 -20.68
N SER A 21 4.74 28.48 -21.93
CA SER A 21 5.19 29.49 -22.91
C SER A 21 4.26 30.72 -23.03
N LEU A 22 3.21 30.83 -22.23
CA LEU A 22 2.20 31.88 -22.36
C LEU A 22 2.06 32.95 -21.24
N PRO A 23 2.91 33.04 -20.20
CA PRO A 23 2.79 34.14 -19.24
C PRO A 23 3.70 35.34 -19.50
N SER A 24 4.15 35.61 -20.71
CA SER A 24 5.04 36.77 -20.97
C SER A 24 4.29 38.04 -21.40
N LEU A 25 2.99 38.07 -21.34
CA LEU A 25 2.23 39.26 -21.77
C LEU A 25 1.06 39.51 -20.80
N VAL A 26 1.28 40.16 -19.75
CA VAL A 26 0.46 40.98 -18.85
C VAL A 26 0.89 40.72 -17.40
N ILE A 27 1.94 41.35 -16.90
CA ILE A 27 2.07 41.68 -15.49
C ILE A 27 2.87 42.99 -15.38
N ALA A 28 2.17 44.05 -15.15
CA ALA A 28 2.71 45.25 -14.51
C ALA A 28 1.99 45.36 -13.14
N ASP A 29 2.80 45.49 -12.09
CA ASP A 29 2.48 45.92 -10.75
C ASP A 29 1.50 45.08 -9.91
N LEU A 30 2.03 44.10 -9.18
CA LEU A 30 1.57 43.74 -7.84
C LEU A 30 2.75 43.09 -7.07
N ALA A 31 3.67 43.93 -6.58
CA ALA A 31 4.64 43.51 -5.58
C ALA A 31 4.01 43.62 -4.19
N VAL A 32 3.57 42.51 -3.64
CA VAL A 32 3.32 42.40 -2.21
C VAL A 32 4.38 41.44 -1.65
N ALA A 33 5.32 41.98 -0.90
CA ALA A 33 6.30 41.24 -0.16
C ALA A 33 5.56 40.32 0.85
N GLN A 34 5.64 39.02 0.69
CA GLN A 34 5.18 38.05 1.68
C GLN A 34 6.25 38.00 2.79
N GLN A 35 6.05 38.78 3.82
CA GLN A 35 6.75 38.68 5.08
C GLN A 35 6.27 37.36 5.72
N GLN A 36 7.18 36.43 5.94
CA GLN A 36 6.90 35.21 6.67
C GLN A 36 6.77 35.59 8.15
N ASP A 37 5.54 35.92 8.57
CA ASP A 37 5.23 36.07 9.97
C ASP A 37 5.40 34.72 10.68
N ASP A 38 6.21 34.66 11.74
CA ASP A 38 6.24 33.61 12.74
C ASP A 38 4.94 33.65 13.58
N THR A 39 3.79 33.61 12.92
CA THR A 39 2.49 33.44 13.57
C THR A 39 2.42 32.04 14.15
N GLU A 40 2.14 31.94 15.45
CA GLU A 40 1.82 30.69 16.13
C GLU A 40 0.88 29.85 15.25
N VAL A 41 1.32 28.65 14.86
CA VAL A 41 0.57 27.81 13.96
C VAL A 41 -0.63 27.23 14.71
N LEU A 42 -1.82 27.72 14.35
CA LEU A 42 -3.08 27.28 14.94
C LEU A 42 -3.39 25.86 14.50
N THR A 43 -3.87 25.03 15.42
CA THR A 43 -4.29 23.65 15.13
C THR A 43 -5.78 23.56 14.79
N VAL A 44 -6.11 22.70 13.83
CA VAL A 44 -7.50 22.37 13.46
C VAL A 44 -7.96 21.08 14.14
N VAL A 45 -7.00 20.20 14.49
CA VAL A 45 -7.32 18.88 15.09
C VAL A 45 -6.99 18.85 16.59
N GLY A 46 -7.74 18.05 17.32
CA GLY A 46 -7.54 17.84 18.78
C GLY A 46 -8.34 18.78 19.67
N SER A 47 -8.81 19.90 19.17
CA SER A 47 -9.70 20.84 19.85
C SER A 47 -10.67 21.47 18.85
N ARG A 48 -11.86 21.83 19.29
CA ARG A 48 -12.82 22.62 18.50
C ARG A 48 -12.82 24.09 18.93
N VAL A 49 -11.90 24.44 19.82
CA VAL A 49 -11.68 25.82 20.28
C VAL A 49 -10.80 26.53 19.26
N LYS A 50 -11.25 27.65 18.74
CA LYS A 50 -10.45 28.49 17.82
C LYS A 50 -9.24 29.09 18.52
N GLY A 51 -8.12 29.18 17.80
CA GLY A 51 -6.94 29.92 18.26
C GLY A 51 -5.99 29.12 19.15
N ARG A 52 -6.18 27.81 19.33
CA ARG A 52 -5.21 26.99 20.07
C ARG A 52 -4.01 26.62 19.22
N THR A 53 -2.85 26.65 19.84
CA THR A 53 -1.59 26.16 19.26
C THR A 53 -1.36 24.68 19.58
N ALA A 54 -0.36 24.06 18.95
CA ALA A 54 0.03 22.67 19.27
C ALA A 54 0.54 22.52 20.73
N LEU A 55 1.09 23.56 21.32
CA LEU A 55 1.57 23.57 22.70
C LEU A 55 0.44 23.74 23.73
N ASP A 56 -0.67 24.38 23.33
CA ASP A 56 -1.86 24.54 24.17
C ASP A 56 -2.79 23.33 24.10
N SER A 57 -2.50 22.40 23.21
CA SER A 57 -3.31 21.19 23.04
C SER A 57 -3.18 20.24 24.24
N ASN A 58 -4.32 19.72 24.72
CA ASN A 58 -4.40 18.68 25.75
C ASN A 58 -3.80 17.33 25.32
N VAL A 59 -3.49 17.19 24.04
CA VAL A 59 -2.97 15.97 23.40
C VAL A 59 -1.85 16.33 22.43
N PRO A 60 -0.92 15.41 22.12
CA PRO A 60 0.19 15.70 21.21
C PRO A 60 -0.30 15.88 19.76
N VAL A 61 0.00 17.04 19.20
CA VAL A 61 -0.26 17.39 17.79
C VAL A 61 1.05 17.88 17.18
N ASP A 62 1.43 17.30 16.04
CA ASP A 62 2.52 17.82 15.20
C ASP A 62 1.89 18.66 14.08
N VAL A 63 2.38 19.86 13.88
CA VAL A 63 2.01 20.71 12.75
C VAL A 63 3.22 20.87 11.85
N ILE A 64 3.09 20.36 10.61
CA ILE A 64 4.14 20.31 9.61
C ILE A 64 3.74 21.25 8.46
N GLN A 65 4.55 22.27 8.21
CA GLN A 65 4.30 23.21 7.14
C GLN A 65 4.54 22.60 5.76
N ALA A 66 3.85 23.07 4.75
CA ALA A 66 4.04 22.63 3.36
C ALA A 66 5.52 22.74 2.91
N ALA A 67 6.23 23.77 3.33
CA ALA A 67 7.64 23.97 3.00
C ALA A 67 8.53 22.83 3.51
N GLU A 68 8.26 22.28 4.70
CA GLU A 68 9.00 21.16 5.27
C GLU A 68 8.76 19.86 4.49
N LEU A 69 7.53 19.65 4.01
CA LEU A 69 7.18 18.51 3.15
C LEU A 69 7.77 18.65 1.75
N GLN A 70 7.71 19.83 1.17
CA GLN A 70 8.28 20.13 -0.14
C GLN A 70 9.81 20.11 -0.16
N ALA A 71 10.48 20.33 0.98
CA ALA A 71 11.93 20.19 1.12
C ALA A 71 12.41 18.73 1.03
N THR A 72 11.50 17.74 1.07
CA THR A 72 11.87 16.34 0.88
C THR A 72 12.00 16.00 -0.60
N PRO A 73 12.89 15.09 -1.02
CA PRO A 73 13.03 14.69 -2.41
C PRO A 73 11.87 13.84 -2.95
N SER A 74 10.94 13.43 -2.13
CA SER A 74 9.89 12.50 -2.53
C SER A 74 8.80 13.15 -3.38
N LEU A 75 8.36 12.45 -4.43
CA LEU A 75 7.18 12.80 -5.21
C LEU A 75 5.86 12.40 -4.51
N ASN A 76 5.94 11.56 -3.48
CA ASN A 76 4.80 11.02 -2.76
C ASN A 76 4.71 11.63 -1.36
N LEU A 77 3.56 12.18 -1.03
CA LEU A 77 3.32 12.83 0.26
C LEU A 77 3.57 11.90 1.47
N LYS A 78 3.28 10.60 1.35
CA LYS A 78 3.55 9.62 2.42
C LYS A 78 5.04 9.53 2.77
N ASP A 79 5.92 9.53 1.77
CA ASP A 79 7.36 9.50 2.01
C ASP A 79 7.85 10.83 2.61
N ALA A 80 7.28 11.95 2.18
CA ALA A 80 7.57 13.25 2.76
C ALA A 80 7.21 13.28 4.26
N ILE A 81 6.04 12.77 4.64
CA ILE A 81 5.63 12.65 6.05
C ILE A 81 6.61 11.73 6.82
N THR A 82 6.99 10.58 6.24
CA THR A 82 7.95 9.64 6.88
C THR A 82 9.32 10.28 7.15
N ALA A 83 9.74 11.23 6.33
CA ALA A 83 11.02 11.92 6.49
C ALA A 83 11.02 12.92 7.66
N VAL A 84 9.87 13.46 8.03
CA VAL A 84 9.75 14.50 9.08
C VAL A 84 9.12 13.97 10.37
N SER A 85 8.27 12.94 10.33
CA SER A 85 7.60 12.36 11.50
C SER A 85 8.04 10.92 11.76
N PRO A 86 8.90 10.63 12.77
CA PRO A 86 9.36 9.28 13.09
C PRO A 86 8.24 8.33 13.57
N SER A 87 7.15 8.87 14.08
CA SER A 87 5.98 8.08 14.51
C SER A 87 5.20 7.50 13.34
N TYR A 88 5.36 8.09 12.15
CA TYR A 88 4.75 7.65 10.90
C TYR A 88 5.75 6.83 10.07
N SER A 89 5.28 5.79 9.41
CA SER A 89 6.09 5.01 8.48
C SER A 89 5.24 4.50 7.32
N VAL A 90 5.90 4.22 6.20
CA VAL A 90 5.26 3.72 4.97
C VAL A 90 5.87 2.39 4.60
N ASP A 91 5.04 1.43 4.17
CA ASP A 91 5.51 0.20 3.57
C ASP A 91 6.27 0.52 2.26
N ARG A 92 7.48 0.00 2.18
CA ARG A 92 8.37 0.15 1.02
C ARG A 92 8.57 -1.17 0.28
N SER A 93 7.59 -2.07 0.35
CA SER A 93 7.60 -3.30 -0.44
C SER A 93 7.66 -2.96 -1.94
N ALA A 94 8.52 -3.66 -2.66
CA ALA A 94 8.73 -3.41 -4.08
C ALA A 94 7.66 -4.03 -4.96
N VAL A 95 6.98 -5.06 -4.48
CA VAL A 95 5.98 -5.82 -5.23
C VAL A 95 4.98 -6.41 -4.23
N GLY A 96 3.72 -6.29 -4.48
CA GLY A 96 2.74 -6.76 -3.50
C GLY A 96 1.28 -6.60 -3.88
N ASP A 97 0.83 -7.08 -5.03
CA ASP A 97 -0.59 -7.25 -5.34
C ASP A 97 -1.44 -6.01 -4.96
N ALA A 98 -1.25 -4.89 -5.63
CA ALA A 98 -1.86 -3.58 -5.36
C ALA A 98 -1.30 -2.81 -4.12
N ASN A 99 -0.45 -3.41 -3.30
CA ASN A 99 0.19 -2.67 -2.20
C ASN A 99 1.17 -1.58 -2.68
N THR A 100 1.67 -1.68 -3.92
CA THR A 100 2.49 -0.64 -4.55
C THR A 100 1.64 0.53 -5.04
N LEU A 101 0.39 0.28 -5.42
CA LEU A 101 -0.55 1.32 -5.84
C LEU A 101 -0.93 2.22 -4.66
N VAL A 102 -1.35 1.62 -3.54
CA VAL A 102 -1.66 2.31 -2.29
C VAL A 102 -0.76 1.74 -1.20
N ARG A 103 0.45 2.28 -1.08
CA ARG A 103 1.42 1.80 -0.09
C ARG A 103 0.87 1.99 1.32
N GLY A 104 0.92 0.92 2.10
CA GLY A 104 0.51 0.94 3.49
C GLY A 104 1.30 1.93 4.32
N SER A 105 0.64 2.60 5.22
CA SER A 105 1.30 3.42 6.23
C SER A 105 0.90 2.98 7.63
N SER A 106 1.69 3.37 8.60
CA SER A 106 1.41 3.14 10.02
C SER A 106 1.73 4.36 10.84
N LEU A 107 0.97 4.55 11.91
CA LEU A 107 1.21 5.55 12.92
C LEU A 107 1.33 4.83 14.28
N ARG A 108 2.42 5.09 15.01
CA ARG A 108 2.65 4.42 16.31
C ARG A 108 2.63 2.89 16.24
N GLY A 109 2.97 2.29 15.07
CA GLY A 109 2.94 0.83 14.87
C GLY A 109 1.56 0.23 14.64
N LEU A 110 0.52 1.04 14.51
CA LEU A 110 -0.81 0.65 14.06
C LEU A 110 -0.96 0.89 12.55
N ASN A 111 -1.76 0.07 11.86
CA ASN A 111 -1.88 0.11 10.41
C ASN A 111 -2.73 1.29 9.92
N GLN A 112 -2.72 1.54 8.63
CA GLN A 112 -3.42 2.68 8.03
C GLN A 112 -4.95 2.64 8.22
N GLY A 113 -5.56 1.47 8.37
CA GLY A 113 -7.00 1.35 8.65
C GLY A 113 -7.40 1.95 9.99
N GLU A 114 -6.44 2.02 10.93
CA GLU A 114 -6.62 2.57 12.29
C GLU A 114 -6.21 4.04 12.40
N ILE A 115 -5.95 4.70 11.26
CA ILE A 115 -5.61 6.13 11.14
C ILE A 115 -6.71 6.84 10.38
N LEU A 116 -7.34 7.83 10.99
CA LEU A 116 -8.30 8.66 10.28
C LEU A 116 -7.59 9.75 9.47
N THR A 117 -7.93 9.87 8.21
CA THR A 117 -7.45 10.97 7.35
C THR A 117 -8.56 11.98 7.11
N LEU A 118 -8.23 13.27 7.26
CA LEU A 118 -9.11 14.39 7.01
C LEU A 118 -8.52 15.32 5.94
N ILE A 119 -9.38 16.04 5.23
CA ILE A 119 -9.05 17.18 4.38
C ILE A 119 -9.87 18.37 4.88
N ASN A 120 -9.23 19.48 5.25
CA ASN A 120 -9.88 20.64 5.85
C ASN A 120 -10.83 20.24 7.01
N GLY A 121 -10.40 19.29 7.86
CA GLY A 121 -11.19 18.81 8.99
C GLY A 121 -12.35 17.84 8.64
N LYS A 122 -12.57 17.50 7.39
CA LYS A 122 -13.63 16.57 6.95
C LYS A 122 -13.03 15.23 6.53
N ARG A 123 -13.69 14.12 6.89
CA ARG A 123 -13.21 12.76 6.61
C ARG A 123 -12.99 12.53 5.11
N MET A 124 -11.80 12.10 4.74
CA MET A 124 -11.45 11.64 3.40
C MET A 124 -12.04 10.23 3.16
N HIS A 125 -12.54 9.98 1.95
CA HIS A 125 -13.01 8.65 1.55
C HIS A 125 -11.86 7.64 1.50
N ARG A 126 -12.18 6.36 1.64
CA ARG A 126 -11.20 5.27 1.53
C ARG A 126 -10.93 4.94 0.07
N SER A 127 -9.72 4.48 -0.21
CA SER A 127 -9.37 3.86 -1.49
C SER A 127 -10.14 2.55 -1.71
N ALA A 128 -10.34 2.16 -2.96
CA ALA A 128 -10.89 0.84 -3.32
C ALA A 128 -9.89 -0.31 -3.08
N VAL A 129 -8.62 -0.01 -2.82
CA VAL A 129 -7.60 -1.03 -2.50
C VAL A 129 -7.86 -1.63 -1.13
N ILE A 130 -8.00 -2.96 -1.09
CA ILE A 130 -7.87 -3.74 0.13
C ILE A 130 -6.46 -4.31 0.14
N HIS A 131 -5.69 -3.93 1.15
CA HIS A 131 -4.31 -4.37 1.31
C HIS A 131 -4.25 -5.88 1.61
N THR A 132 -3.17 -6.55 1.22
CA THR A 132 -2.98 -8.00 1.50
C THR A 132 -2.98 -8.32 2.99
N ALA A 133 -2.67 -7.35 3.86
CA ALA A 133 -2.84 -7.48 5.31
C ALA A 133 -4.29 -7.24 5.79
N GLY A 134 -5.25 -7.11 4.88
CA GLY A 134 -6.67 -7.06 5.15
C GLY A 134 -7.24 -5.68 5.50
N TRP A 135 -6.45 -4.59 5.59
CA TRP A 135 -6.98 -3.25 5.87
C TRP A 135 -7.32 -2.44 4.60
N GLN A 136 -8.23 -1.48 4.73
CA GLN A 136 -8.62 -0.52 3.71
C GLN A 136 -8.63 0.89 4.30
N ALA A 137 -8.00 1.86 3.62
CA ALA A 137 -7.86 3.22 4.14
C ALA A 137 -7.80 4.28 3.03
N ALA A 138 -7.84 5.55 3.41
CA ALA A 138 -7.65 6.68 2.49
C ALA A 138 -6.21 6.70 1.93
N ASP A 139 -6.03 7.07 0.65
CA ASP A 139 -4.71 7.21 0.04
C ASP A 139 -4.23 8.66 0.05
N VAL A 140 -3.47 9.04 1.07
CA VAL A 140 -2.81 10.35 1.16
C VAL A 140 -1.86 10.59 -0.02
N GLY A 141 -1.35 9.53 -0.66
CA GLY A 141 -0.45 9.62 -1.81
C GLY A 141 -1.11 10.17 -3.09
N THR A 142 -2.42 10.36 -3.11
CA THR A 142 -3.17 10.97 -4.21
C THR A 142 -3.29 12.49 -4.09
N ILE A 143 -2.71 13.08 -3.05
CA ILE A 143 -2.69 14.53 -2.82
C ILE A 143 -1.25 15.03 -2.99
N SER A 144 -1.08 16.08 -3.78
CA SER A 144 0.22 16.72 -4.00
C SER A 144 0.61 17.61 -2.81
N ALA A 145 1.88 17.54 -2.40
CA ALA A 145 2.41 18.46 -1.37
C ALA A 145 2.29 19.95 -1.76
N ASN A 146 2.16 20.26 -3.05
CA ASN A 146 2.00 21.63 -3.55
C ASN A 146 0.57 22.18 -3.42
N SER A 147 -0.39 21.34 -3.02
CA SER A 147 -1.79 21.72 -2.82
C SER A 147 -2.17 21.92 -1.37
N ILE A 148 -1.25 21.67 -0.44
CA ILE A 148 -1.51 21.79 1.00
C ILE A 148 -0.78 22.98 1.59
N LYS A 149 -1.38 23.61 2.62
CA LYS A 149 -0.82 24.66 3.45
C LYS A 149 -0.05 24.07 4.63
N SER A 150 -0.67 23.08 5.29
CA SER A 150 -0.11 22.37 6.42
C SER A 150 -0.65 20.95 6.53
N LEU A 151 0.08 20.13 7.26
CA LEU A 151 -0.32 18.81 7.67
C LEU A 151 -0.29 18.73 9.19
N GLU A 152 -1.35 18.24 9.79
CA GLU A 152 -1.43 18.02 11.22
C GLU A 152 -1.51 16.54 11.52
N ILE A 153 -0.73 16.08 12.50
CA ILE A 153 -0.77 14.70 12.99
C ILE A 153 -1.15 14.73 14.47
N LEU A 154 -2.40 14.44 14.75
CA LEU A 154 -2.88 14.20 16.10
C LEU A 154 -2.46 12.79 16.53
N ARG A 155 -1.51 12.70 17.46
CA ARG A 155 -0.96 11.45 17.96
C ARG A 155 -1.65 11.01 19.25
N ASP A 156 -2.98 10.83 19.16
CA ASP A 156 -3.80 10.30 20.26
C ASP A 156 -5.11 9.70 19.72
N GLY A 157 -5.75 8.81 20.50
CA GLY A 157 -7.07 8.33 20.15
C GLY A 157 -8.11 9.46 20.13
N ALA A 158 -8.85 9.57 19.05
CA ALA A 158 -9.76 10.69 18.81
C ALA A 158 -11.15 10.26 18.26
N ALA A 159 -11.51 9.00 18.46
CA ALA A 159 -12.80 8.48 17.96
C ALA A 159 -14.01 9.19 18.57
N ALA A 160 -13.92 9.67 19.81
CA ALA A 160 -14.97 10.48 20.44
C ALA A 160 -15.22 11.82 19.73
N GLN A 161 -14.22 12.36 19.04
CA GLN A 161 -14.30 13.64 18.33
C GLN A 161 -14.59 13.46 16.83
N TYR A 162 -13.96 12.45 16.18
CA TYR A 162 -13.96 12.28 14.73
C TYR A 162 -14.61 10.98 14.23
N GLY A 163 -14.97 10.07 15.16
CA GLY A 163 -15.62 8.79 14.86
C GLY A 163 -14.66 7.64 14.58
N ALA A 164 -15.21 6.55 14.09
CA ALA A 164 -14.47 5.32 13.79
C ALA A 164 -13.16 5.58 13.03
N ASP A 165 -12.19 4.69 13.20
CA ASP A 165 -10.85 4.69 12.57
C ASP A 165 -9.82 5.64 13.21
N ALA A 166 -10.24 6.62 14.03
CA ALA A 166 -9.33 7.51 14.77
C ALA A 166 -8.75 6.81 16.02
N VAL A 167 -8.12 5.66 15.82
CA VAL A 167 -7.57 4.80 16.88
C VAL A 167 -6.11 5.14 17.18
N ALA A 168 -5.25 5.12 16.16
CA ALA A 168 -3.83 5.49 16.27
C ALA A 168 -3.64 7.00 16.36
N GLY A 169 -4.52 7.72 15.70
CA GLY A 169 -4.49 9.17 15.57
C GLY A 169 -5.27 9.67 14.35
N VAL A 170 -5.08 10.95 14.06
CA VAL A 170 -5.71 11.64 12.93
C VAL A 170 -4.65 12.37 12.13
N ILE A 171 -4.72 12.28 10.81
CA ILE A 171 -3.93 13.08 9.88
C ILE A 171 -4.89 14.04 9.20
N ASN A 172 -4.66 15.34 9.34
CA ASN A 172 -5.45 16.37 8.67
C ASN A 172 -4.59 17.12 7.66
N LEU A 173 -5.08 17.22 6.45
CA LEU A 173 -4.49 17.96 5.35
C LEU A 173 -5.25 19.27 5.19
N THR A 174 -4.63 20.39 5.54
CA THR A 174 -5.20 21.71 5.29
C THR A 174 -4.77 22.15 3.90
N LEU A 175 -5.75 22.36 3.01
CA LEU A 175 -5.49 22.79 1.65
C LEU A 175 -5.03 24.26 1.60
N ASP A 176 -4.23 24.60 0.60
CA ASP A 176 -3.72 25.94 0.39
C ASP A 176 -4.89 26.92 0.08
N ASP A 177 -4.87 28.08 0.70
CA ASP A 177 -5.82 29.17 0.58
C ASP A 177 -5.17 30.48 0.09
N SER A 178 -3.86 30.44 -0.25
CA SER A 178 -3.09 31.63 -0.59
C SER A 178 -3.33 32.09 -2.03
N GLU A 179 -3.40 33.40 -2.24
CA GLU A 179 -3.48 34.04 -3.55
C GLU A 179 -2.15 33.95 -4.29
N GLY A 180 -2.18 34.24 -5.58
CA GLY A 180 -1.02 34.23 -6.47
C GLY A 180 -0.92 32.98 -7.33
N ILE A 181 0.04 33.01 -8.24
CA ILE A 181 0.31 31.89 -9.16
C ILE A 181 1.67 31.32 -8.83
N SER A 182 1.79 30.00 -8.74
CA SER A 182 3.08 29.35 -8.65
C SER A 182 3.18 28.20 -9.65
N ALA A 183 4.40 27.97 -10.12
CA ALA A 183 4.76 26.84 -10.97
C ALA A 183 6.05 26.21 -10.45
N GLU A 184 6.10 24.90 -10.46
CA GLU A 184 7.24 24.13 -10.00
C GLU A 184 7.58 23.02 -10.99
N ALA A 185 8.86 22.87 -11.29
CA ALA A 185 9.40 21.73 -12.02
C ALA A 185 10.50 21.09 -11.20
N ARG A 186 10.48 19.77 -11.11
CA ARG A 186 11.42 18.98 -10.36
C ARG A 186 11.88 17.78 -11.16
N LEU A 187 13.16 17.45 -11.04
CA LEU A 187 13.80 16.28 -11.63
C LEU A 187 14.55 15.54 -10.53
N ALA A 188 14.51 14.20 -10.51
CA ALA A 188 15.31 13.41 -9.59
C ALA A 188 15.75 12.09 -10.24
N GLN A 189 16.84 11.52 -9.72
CA GLN A 189 17.37 10.23 -10.17
C GLN A 189 18.15 9.57 -9.05
N TYR A 190 18.10 8.22 -8.99
CA TYR A 190 18.92 7.45 -8.06
C TYR A 190 20.38 7.37 -8.53
N TYR A 191 21.32 7.21 -7.58
CA TYR A 191 22.76 7.08 -7.87
C TYR A 191 23.09 5.87 -8.73
N GLU A 192 22.25 4.84 -8.70
CA GLU A 192 22.37 3.65 -9.55
C GLU A 192 22.06 3.94 -11.04
N GLY A 193 21.59 5.15 -11.36
CA GLY A 193 21.31 5.58 -12.73
C GLY A 193 19.93 5.17 -13.26
N ASP A 194 19.07 4.60 -12.40
CA ASP A 194 17.69 4.25 -12.70
C ASP A 194 16.69 5.13 -11.92
N GLY A 195 15.40 4.86 -12.08
CA GLY A 195 14.34 5.55 -11.34
C GLY A 195 14.31 7.06 -11.61
N PHE A 196 14.64 7.46 -12.85
CA PHE A 196 14.47 8.86 -13.24
C PHE A 196 13.02 9.28 -12.99
N SER A 197 12.86 10.48 -12.45
CA SER A 197 11.53 11.00 -12.15
C SER A 197 11.46 12.49 -12.39
N TYR A 198 10.28 12.95 -12.78
CA TYR A 198 9.99 14.37 -12.88
C TYR A 198 8.59 14.68 -12.35
N GLN A 199 8.45 15.91 -11.87
CA GLN A 199 7.17 16.47 -11.44
C GLN A 199 7.02 17.86 -12.00
N LEU A 200 5.82 18.15 -12.49
CA LEU A 200 5.37 19.49 -12.83
C LEU A 200 4.17 19.81 -11.96
N ALA A 201 4.21 20.92 -11.26
CA ALA A 201 3.11 21.36 -10.43
C ALA A 201 2.81 22.83 -10.67
N SER A 202 1.55 23.21 -10.53
CA SER A 202 1.12 24.60 -10.63
C SER A 202 -0.01 24.87 -9.65
N LYS A 203 -0.10 26.11 -9.18
CA LYS A 203 -1.16 26.61 -8.34
C LYS A 203 -1.60 27.97 -8.86
N ALA A 204 -2.89 28.23 -8.85
CA ALA A 204 -3.48 29.53 -9.10
C ALA A 204 -4.49 29.85 -8.00
N GLY A 205 -4.23 30.87 -7.20
CA GLY A 205 -5.08 31.40 -6.17
C GLY A 205 -5.56 32.80 -6.56
N ILE A 206 -6.86 33.01 -6.53
CA ILE A 206 -7.49 34.31 -6.86
C ILE A 206 -8.42 34.73 -5.73
N SER A 207 -8.48 36.03 -5.48
CA SER A 207 -9.47 36.66 -4.62
C SER A 207 -10.83 36.69 -5.32
N LEU A 208 -11.90 36.41 -4.59
CA LEU A 208 -13.27 36.46 -5.05
C LEU A 208 -13.95 37.73 -4.50
N ALA A 209 -13.74 38.87 -5.20
CA ALA A 209 -14.35 40.16 -4.89
C ALA A 209 -14.11 40.64 -3.43
N ASP A 210 -12.91 40.42 -2.89
CA ASP A 210 -12.46 40.70 -1.51
C ASP A 210 -13.32 40.05 -0.40
N ARG A 211 -14.07 39.02 -0.75
CA ARG A 211 -15.01 38.29 0.14
C ARG A 211 -14.72 36.79 0.20
N GLY A 212 -13.65 36.36 -0.41
CA GLY A 212 -13.31 34.95 -0.43
C GLY A 212 -12.17 34.65 -1.41
N PHE A 213 -11.87 33.39 -1.55
CA PHE A 213 -10.80 32.92 -2.43
C PHE A 213 -11.21 31.68 -3.23
N LEU A 214 -10.49 31.45 -4.33
CA LEU A 214 -10.47 30.19 -5.05
C LEU A 214 -9.01 29.85 -5.36
N VAL A 215 -8.55 28.72 -4.86
CA VAL A 215 -7.25 28.14 -5.19
C VAL A 215 -7.45 26.84 -5.96
N VAL A 216 -6.78 26.70 -7.09
CA VAL A 216 -6.73 25.47 -7.88
C VAL A 216 -5.27 25.06 -8.04
N SER A 217 -4.96 23.81 -7.68
CA SER A 217 -3.62 23.23 -7.83
C SER A 217 -3.70 22.02 -8.74
N ALA A 218 -2.70 21.86 -9.60
CA ALA A 218 -2.55 20.68 -10.46
C ALA A 218 -1.12 20.17 -10.40
N SER A 219 -0.93 18.86 -10.42
CA SER A 219 0.40 18.25 -10.42
C SER A 219 0.39 17.00 -11.30
N TYR A 220 1.47 16.83 -12.07
CA TYR A 220 1.77 15.63 -12.82
C TYR A 220 3.16 15.13 -12.41
N ALA A 221 3.28 13.88 -12.07
CA ALA A 221 4.55 13.25 -11.78
C ALA A 221 4.66 11.91 -12.49
N ASP A 222 5.87 11.59 -12.91
CA ASP A 222 6.22 10.36 -13.62
C ASP A 222 7.54 9.83 -13.05
N GLN A 223 7.59 8.55 -12.77
CA GLN A 223 8.75 7.88 -12.20
C GLN A 223 8.98 6.55 -12.89
N ASP A 224 10.17 6.40 -13.45
CA ASP A 224 10.65 5.14 -13.99
C ASP A 224 10.86 4.10 -12.87
N ALA A 225 10.76 2.84 -13.23
CA ALA A 225 11.05 1.75 -12.29
C ALA A 225 12.53 1.78 -11.85
N THR A 226 12.77 1.31 -10.62
CA THR A 226 14.12 0.99 -10.16
C THR A 226 14.32 -0.53 -10.11
N ASN A 227 15.59 -0.96 -10.16
CA ASN A 227 15.91 -2.37 -10.02
C ASN A 227 17.04 -2.60 -9.00
N ARG A 228 16.69 -3.24 -7.90
CA ARG A 228 17.62 -3.68 -6.84
C ARG A 228 17.59 -5.21 -6.71
N ALA A 229 17.26 -5.90 -7.83
CA ALA A 229 17.31 -7.34 -7.89
C ALA A 229 18.74 -7.82 -8.11
N LYS A 230 19.06 -9.00 -7.61
CA LYS A 230 20.19 -9.79 -8.07
C LYS A 230 19.79 -10.63 -9.28
N PRO A 231 20.74 -11.03 -10.13
CA PRO A 231 20.44 -11.90 -11.24
C PRO A 231 19.68 -13.15 -10.81
N HIS A 232 18.59 -13.44 -11.49
CA HIS A 232 17.69 -14.53 -11.13
C HIS A 232 18.34 -15.90 -11.41
N LEU A 233 18.52 -16.72 -10.39
CA LEU A 233 19.27 -17.97 -10.50
C LEU A 233 18.69 -18.97 -11.50
N ARG A 234 17.36 -19.00 -11.65
CA ARG A 234 16.74 -19.88 -12.65
C ARG A 234 16.99 -19.42 -14.07
N ALA A 235 17.09 -18.10 -14.29
CA ALA A 235 17.49 -17.55 -15.59
C ALA A 235 18.95 -17.91 -15.89
N ILE A 236 19.84 -17.76 -14.91
CA ILE A 236 21.24 -18.21 -15.00
C ILE A 236 21.31 -19.70 -15.31
N GLU A 237 20.52 -20.52 -14.63
CA GLU A 237 20.46 -21.96 -14.87
C GLU A 237 19.99 -22.29 -16.28
N LEU A 238 18.96 -21.62 -16.78
CA LEU A 238 18.49 -21.79 -18.17
C LEU A 238 19.62 -21.51 -19.17
N ILE A 239 20.31 -20.40 -19.02
CA ILE A 239 21.47 -20.04 -19.85
C ILE A 239 22.55 -21.12 -19.78
N ASN A 240 22.88 -21.61 -18.60
CA ASN A 240 23.87 -22.66 -18.41
C ASN A 240 23.45 -23.98 -19.08
N ARG A 241 22.18 -24.36 -19.02
CA ARG A 241 21.66 -25.56 -19.68
C ARG A 241 21.69 -25.46 -21.19
N TYR A 242 21.30 -24.34 -21.74
CA TYR A 242 21.43 -24.07 -23.17
C TYR A 242 22.89 -24.18 -23.64
N ASN A 243 23.81 -23.51 -22.94
CA ASN A 243 25.22 -23.60 -23.27
C ASN A 243 25.78 -25.03 -23.17
N GLN A 244 25.33 -25.82 -22.18
CA GLN A 244 25.73 -27.24 -22.07
C GLN A 244 25.14 -28.09 -23.20
N GLN A 245 23.93 -27.82 -23.63
CA GLN A 245 23.30 -28.47 -24.79
C GLN A 245 24.10 -28.18 -26.06
N GLU A 246 24.36 -26.92 -26.36
CA GLU A 246 25.12 -26.51 -27.53
C GLU A 246 26.58 -27.08 -27.55
N ALA A 247 27.16 -27.26 -26.36
CA ALA A 247 28.47 -27.84 -26.23
C ALA A 247 28.48 -29.39 -26.22
N GLY A 248 27.29 -30.03 -26.26
CA GLY A 248 27.14 -31.50 -26.11
C GLY A 248 27.62 -32.01 -24.76
N THR A 249 27.59 -31.19 -23.73
CA THR A 249 28.06 -31.50 -22.36
C THR A 249 26.89 -31.55 -21.35
N LEU A 250 25.67 -31.70 -21.84
CA LEU A 250 24.50 -31.79 -20.96
C LEU A 250 24.65 -33.02 -20.03
N PRO A 251 24.39 -32.86 -18.72
CA PRO A 251 24.47 -34.01 -17.79
C PRO A 251 23.61 -35.17 -18.23
N ALA A 252 24.05 -36.41 -18.02
CA ALA A 252 23.32 -37.60 -18.40
C ALA A 252 21.89 -37.67 -17.83
N SER A 253 21.66 -37.08 -16.66
CA SER A 253 20.33 -36.92 -16.04
C SER A 253 19.41 -35.98 -16.80
N LEU A 254 19.94 -35.19 -17.72
CA LEU A 254 19.21 -34.24 -18.56
C LEU A 254 19.24 -34.63 -20.06
N ALA A 255 19.78 -35.79 -20.40
CA ALA A 255 19.91 -36.22 -21.78
C ALA A 255 18.56 -36.32 -22.52
N ALA A 256 17.47 -36.58 -21.79
CA ALA A 256 16.12 -36.57 -22.35
C ALA A 256 15.61 -35.16 -22.76
N PHE A 257 16.31 -34.11 -22.33
CA PHE A 257 15.99 -32.72 -22.61
C PHE A 257 16.93 -32.08 -23.63
N ASP A 258 17.77 -32.89 -24.30
CA ASP A 258 18.67 -32.40 -25.33
C ASP A 258 17.86 -31.88 -26.53
N GLY A 259 18.26 -30.70 -27.02
CA GLY A 259 17.55 -30.02 -28.11
C GLY A 259 16.36 -29.16 -27.69
N LEU A 260 16.10 -29.00 -26.36
CA LEU A 260 14.89 -28.39 -25.86
C LEU A 260 15.09 -27.12 -25.08
N PHE A 261 16.33 -26.82 -24.71
CA PHE A 261 16.67 -25.52 -24.18
C PHE A 261 16.77 -24.52 -25.33
N ASN A 262 15.89 -23.52 -25.31
CA ASN A 262 15.88 -22.48 -26.32
C ASN A 262 17.02 -21.49 -26.13
N ASP A 263 17.42 -20.83 -27.22
CA ASP A 263 18.43 -19.80 -27.18
C ASP A 263 18.01 -18.66 -26.24
N PRO A 264 18.74 -18.41 -25.13
CA PRO A 264 18.41 -17.39 -24.16
C PRO A 264 19.04 -16.02 -24.52
N ALA A 265 19.32 -15.75 -25.79
CA ALA A 265 20.04 -14.54 -26.21
C ALA A 265 19.40 -13.24 -25.71
N GLU A 266 18.08 -13.22 -25.56
CA GLU A 266 17.33 -12.06 -25.06
C GLU A 266 17.04 -12.12 -23.54
N LEU A 267 17.46 -13.19 -22.87
CA LEU A 267 17.20 -13.36 -21.45
C LEU A 267 18.30 -12.72 -20.60
N ASP A 268 17.97 -11.61 -19.94
CA ASP A 268 18.83 -11.00 -18.95
C ASP A 268 18.42 -11.41 -17.53
N PRO A 269 19.26 -12.23 -16.83
CA PRO A 269 18.95 -12.64 -15.46
C PRO A 269 18.79 -11.50 -14.44
N ALA A 270 19.35 -10.32 -14.72
CA ALA A 270 19.29 -9.18 -13.83
C ALA A 270 17.97 -8.37 -13.99
N THR A 271 17.32 -8.49 -15.14
CA THR A 271 16.13 -7.70 -15.47
C THR A 271 14.85 -8.50 -15.58
N ILE A 272 14.94 -9.83 -15.74
CA ILE A 272 13.74 -10.68 -15.96
C ILE A 272 12.76 -10.65 -14.77
N ALA A 273 13.26 -10.43 -13.57
CA ALA A 273 12.43 -10.32 -12.36
C ALA A 273 12.88 -9.10 -11.54
N PRO A 274 12.61 -7.88 -12.02
CA PRO A 274 13.06 -6.67 -11.35
C PRO A 274 12.44 -6.56 -9.96
N TYR A 275 13.19 -5.99 -9.03
CA TYR A 275 12.79 -5.73 -7.66
C TYR A 275 13.17 -4.30 -7.29
N GLY A 276 12.21 -3.40 -7.29
CA GLY A 276 12.44 -1.98 -7.09
C GLY A 276 11.14 -1.22 -6.87
N ILE A 277 11.21 0.08 -6.95
CA ILE A 277 10.01 0.92 -7.05
C ILE A 277 9.38 0.63 -8.41
N ALA A 278 8.09 0.40 -8.43
CA ALA A 278 7.34 0.20 -9.66
C ALA A 278 7.29 1.50 -10.49
N GLU A 279 7.27 1.36 -11.81
CA GLU A 279 6.92 2.47 -12.70
C GLU A 279 5.57 3.04 -12.29
N ASN A 280 5.50 4.37 -12.11
CA ASN A 280 4.25 5.01 -11.73
C ASN A 280 4.13 6.41 -12.33
N THR A 281 2.89 6.72 -12.71
CA THR A 281 2.49 8.04 -13.19
C THR A 281 1.32 8.51 -12.37
N ILE A 282 1.31 9.75 -11.91
CA ILE A 282 0.20 10.33 -11.17
C ILE A 282 -0.12 11.74 -11.68
N PHE A 283 -1.41 11.99 -11.89
CA PHE A 283 -1.97 13.31 -12.14
C PHE A 283 -2.97 13.66 -11.05
N THR A 284 -2.83 14.83 -10.44
CA THR A 284 -3.72 15.30 -9.38
C THR A 284 -4.22 16.72 -9.67
N VAL A 285 -5.45 16.98 -9.26
CA VAL A 285 -6.03 18.32 -9.20
C VAL A 285 -6.71 18.48 -7.84
N THR A 286 -6.50 19.61 -7.19
CA THR A 286 -7.23 20.01 -5.99
C THR A 286 -7.81 21.39 -6.18
N TRP A 287 -8.95 21.66 -5.54
CA TRP A 287 -9.46 23.00 -5.40
C TRP A 287 -9.84 23.27 -3.96
N ASN A 288 -9.73 24.52 -3.55
CA ASN A 288 -10.14 25.02 -2.25
C ASN A 288 -10.73 26.42 -2.45
N SER A 289 -11.94 26.64 -1.96
CA SER A 289 -12.64 27.90 -2.13
C SER A 289 -13.56 28.19 -0.96
N GLU A 290 -13.54 29.42 -0.51
CA GLU A 290 -14.50 29.97 0.43
C GLU A 290 -15.02 31.31 -0.09
N MET A 291 -16.29 31.63 0.20
CA MET A 291 -16.91 32.90 -0.16
C MET A 291 -17.89 33.32 0.92
N GLU A 292 -17.73 34.53 1.46
CA GLU A 292 -18.64 35.13 2.41
C GLU A 292 -19.97 35.48 1.76
N ILE A 293 -21.06 35.09 2.40
CA ILE A 293 -22.44 35.39 2.01
C ILE A 293 -23.11 36.15 3.15
N GLY A 294 -23.37 37.45 2.93
CA GLY A 294 -23.85 38.32 4.02
C GLY A 294 -22.74 38.71 4.99
N GLU A 295 -23.07 38.91 6.27
CA GLU A 295 -22.16 39.42 7.30
C GLU A 295 -21.61 38.32 8.20
N SER A 296 -22.27 37.16 8.27
CA SER A 296 -21.96 36.10 9.26
C SER A 296 -21.94 34.69 8.69
N SER A 297 -21.97 34.54 7.38
CA SER A 297 -22.04 33.21 6.76
C SER A 297 -21.04 33.04 5.62
N THR A 298 -20.54 31.86 5.43
CA THR A 298 -19.58 31.50 4.37
C THR A 298 -20.01 30.20 3.69
N VAL A 299 -20.01 30.21 2.36
CA VAL A 299 -20.07 28.98 1.57
C VAL A 299 -18.63 28.53 1.27
N TYR A 300 -18.36 27.25 1.39
CA TYR A 300 -17.08 26.70 1.00
C TYR A 300 -17.24 25.45 0.13
N THR A 301 -16.28 25.22 -0.74
CA THR A 301 -16.14 23.98 -1.48
C THR A 301 -14.67 23.63 -1.66
N PHE A 302 -14.36 22.36 -1.49
CA PHE A 302 -13.04 21.85 -1.81
C PHE A 302 -13.14 20.42 -2.31
N GLY A 303 -12.06 19.95 -2.93
CA GLY A 303 -12.04 18.58 -3.39
C GLY A 303 -10.75 18.19 -4.08
N THR A 304 -10.71 16.92 -4.45
CA THR A 304 -9.55 16.27 -5.05
C THR A 304 -9.96 15.41 -6.23
N PHE A 305 -9.10 15.37 -7.22
CA PHE A 305 -9.14 14.45 -8.33
C PHE A 305 -7.75 13.86 -8.51
N ALA A 306 -7.64 12.54 -8.64
CA ALA A 306 -6.38 11.89 -8.96
C ALA A 306 -6.59 10.75 -9.96
N ARG A 307 -5.61 10.61 -10.86
CA ARG A 307 -5.40 9.41 -11.67
C ARG A 307 -3.97 8.94 -11.45
N LYS A 308 -3.82 7.66 -11.11
CA LYS A 308 -2.52 7.04 -10.89
C LYS A 308 -2.45 5.74 -11.66
N HIS A 309 -1.35 5.55 -12.37
CA HIS A 309 -1.02 4.31 -13.04
C HIS A 309 0.22 3.71 -12.39
N VAL A 310 0.19 2.41 -12.14
CA VAL A 310 1.33 1.65 -11.60
C VAL A 310 1.48 0.37 -12.40
N LYS A 311 2.72 0.06 -12.78
CA LYS A 311 3.07 -1.19 -13.43
C LYS A 311 4.15 -1.90 -12.63
N GLU A 312 3.82 -3.10 -12.12
CA GLU A 312 4.73 -3.89 -11.30
C GLU A 312 4.94 -5.31 -11.85
N PRO A 313 6.13 -5.89 -11.65
CA PRO A 313 6.39 -7.27 -12.05
C PRO A 313 5.82 -8.25 -11.01
N PHE A 314 5.39 -9.41 -11.50
CA PHE A 314 5.17 -10.60 -10.67
C PHE A 314 6.46 -11.44 -10.53
N ASN A 315 6.30 -12.70 -10.20
CA ASN A 315 7.38 -13.65 -10.09
C ASN A 315 7.71 -14.24 -11.46
N TYR A 316 8.99 -14.39 -11.76
CA TYR A 316 9.47 -15.02 -12.99
C TYR A 316 9.03 -16.49 -13.08
N ARG A 317 8.44 -16.84 -14.23
CA ARG A 317 8.08 -18.20 -14.63
C ARG A 317 9.20 -18.70 -15.53
N ALA A 318 10.10 -19.51 -14.97
CA ALA A 318 11.25 -20.02 -15.71
C ALA A 318 10.81 -20.98 -16.82
N GLY A 319 11.40 -20.88 -18.00
CA GLY A 319 11.23 -21.79 -19.14
C GLY A 319 11.92 -23.15 -18.98
N LEU A 320 12.29 -23.54 -17.77
CA LEU A 320 12.95 -24.81 -17.50
C LEU A 320 11.92 -25.90 -17.23
N PRO A 321 12.15 -27.12 -17.72
CA PRO A 321 11.44 -28.29 -17.26
C PRO A 321 11.59 -28.41 -15.74
N HIS A 322 10.50 -28.35 -15.00
CA HIS A 322 10.51 -28.49 -13.57
C HIS A 322 10.54 -29.95 -13.15
N GLY A 323 11.43 -30.29 -12.33
CA GLY A 323 11.71 -31.62 -11.80
C GLY A 323 13.19 -31.84 -11.61
N TYR A 324 14.00 -30.97 -12.21
CA TYR A 324 15.42 -30.98 -12.02
C TYR A 324 15.83 -29.85 -11.09
N SER A 325 15.99 -30.19 -9.82
CA SER A 325 16.92 -29.52 -8.93
C SER A 325 18.19 -30.35 -8.91
N PRO A 326 19.38 -29.79 -9.17
CA PRO A 326 20.60 -30.48 -8.78
C PRO A 326 20.49 -30.62 -7.26
N ALA A 327 20.14 -31.81 -6.81
CA ALA A 327 20.09 -32.12 -5.41
C ALA A 327 21.48 -31.83 -4.81
N GLY A 328 21.59 -30.71 -4.10
CA GLY A 328 22.60 -30.64 -3.04
C GLY A 328 22.33 -31.78 -2.04
N PRO A 329 23.31 -32.21 -1.26
CA PRO A 329 23.17 -33.32 -0.32
C PRO A 329 22.02 -33.21 0.69
N ASN A 330 21.26 -32.09 0.69
CA ASN A 330 20.15 -31.82 1.57
C ASN A 330 18.88 -31.39 0.80
N GLY A 331 18.67 -31.83 -0.44
CA GLY A 331 17.41 -31.59 -1.12
C GLY A 331 17.10 -30.11 -1.38
N GLY A 332 18.09 -29.36 -1.86
CA GLY A 332 17.92 -27.95 -2.19
C GLY A 332 16.87 -27.75 -3.26
N LEU A 333 15.95 -26.82 -3.04
CA LEU A 333 14.97 -26.28 -3.96
C LEU A 333 14.05 -27.31 -4.64
N GLY A 334 13.17 -27.90 -3.86
CA GLY A 334 12.00 -28.58 -4.37
C GLY A 334 12.13 -30.09 -4.49
N GLY A 335 11.90 -30.76 -3.36
CA GLY A 335 11.40 -32.11 -3.40
C GLY A 335 10.08 -32.12 -4.18
N ASN A 336 9.92 -33.08 -5.06
CA ASN A 336 8.67 -33.50 -5.73
C ASN A 336 7.69 -32.47 -6.32
N SER A 337 8.05 -31.18 -6.40
CA SER A 337 7.18 -30.13 -6.90
C SER A 337 7.28 -29.88 -8.41
N GLY A 338 8.09 -30.67 -9.10
CA GLY A 338 8.30 -30.55 -10.53
C GLY A 338 7.03 -30.62 -11.37
N ALA A 339 6.06 -31.39 -10.92
CA ALA A 339 4.84 -31.62 -11.65
C ALA A 339 3.92 -30.39 -11.73
N SER A 340 3.82 -29.57 -10.68
CA SER A 340 2.83 -28.49 -10.67
C SER A 340 3.24 -27.25 -11.47
N ARG A 341 4.53 -27.03 -11.73
CA ARG A 341 4.98 -25.89 -12.55
C ARG A 341 5.04 -26.18 -14.04
N LEU A 342 5.29 -27.40 -14.41
CA LEU A 342 5.19 -27.82 -15.80
C LEU A 342 3.78 -27.67 -16.34
N VAL A 343 2.81 -27.81 -15.48
CA VAL A 343 1.42 -27.59 -15.77
C VAL A 343 1.11 -26.12 -16.10
N THR A 344 1.89 -25.17 -15.61
CA THR A 344 1.77 -23.74 -15.96
C THR A 344 2.32 -23.43 -17.35
N TYR A 345 3.27 -24.21 -17.85
CA TYR A 345 3.96 -23.95 -19.12
C TYR A 345 3.40 -24.70 -20.33
N GLY A 346 2.41 -25.57 -20.09
CA GLY A 346 1.67 -26.23 -21.15
C GLY A 346 2.22 -27.61 -21.54
N MET A 347 1.65 -28.18 -22.57
CA MET A 347 1.58 -29.59 -22.82
C MET A 347 2.74 -30.18 -23.62
N ASN A 348 3.67 -29.39 -24.15
CA ASN A 348 4.90 -29.93 -24.73
C ASN A 348 5.74 -30.67 -23.70
N ASP A 349 5.56 -30.30 -22.46
CA ASP A 349 6.26 -30.90 -21.34
C ASP A 349 5.70 -32.31 -21.01
N LEU A 350 4.57 -32.71 -21.61
CA LEU A 350 4.09 -34.08 -21.51
C LEU A 350 5.06 -35.09 -22.13
N ALA A 351 5.80 -34.72 -23.17
CA ALA A 351 6.85 -35.54 -23.73
C ALA A 351 8.04 -35.75 -22.77
N TYR A 352 8.24 -34.82 -21.79
CA TYR A 352 9.32 -34.87 -20.82
C TYR A 352 8.94 -35.50 -19.51
N LEU A 353 7.69 -35.51 -19.20
CA LEU A 353 7.18 -35.98 -17.93
C LEU A 353 7.01 -37.49 -17.90
N TYR A 354 7.50 -38.21 -18.91
CA TYR A 354 7.45 -39.65 -18.94
C TYR A 354 8.20 -40.24 -17.72
N GLY A 355 7.41 -40.77 -16.82
CA GLY A 355 7.82 -41.27 -15.54
C GLY A 355 7.23 -40.56 -14.33
N THR A 356 6.50 -39.45 -14.53
CA THR A 356 5.74 -38.81 -13.47
C THR A 356 4.23 -39.02 -13.65
N GLN A 357 3.54 -39.22 -12.55
CA GLN A 357 2.09 -39.46 -12.53
C GLN A 357 1.27 -38.38 -13.23
N HIS A 358 1.70 -37.12 -13.09
CA HIS A 358 1.01 -35.98 -13.69
C HIS A 358 1.10 -35.91 -15.23
N ALA A 359 2.17 -36.44 -15.78
CA ALA A 359 2.30 -36.51 -17.23
C ALA A 359 1.30 -37.52 -17.83
N LEU A 360 1.15 -38.62 -17.13
CA LEU A 360 0.17 -39.66 -17.50
C LEU A 360 -1.24 -39.09 -17.39
N GLU A 361 -1.56 -38.37 -16.34
CA GLU A 361 -2.84 -37.72 -16.10
C GLU A 361 -3.19 -36.74 -17.22
N ASN A 362 -2.25 -35.92 -17.65
CA ASN A 362 -2.42 -34.97 -18.74
C ASN A 362 -2.57 -35.65 -20.10
N ALA A 363 -1.83 -36.74 -20.35
CA ALA A 363 -2.00 -37.52 -21.58
C ALA A 363 -3.41 -38.10 -21.70
N TYR A 364 -4.00 -38.57 -20.60
CA TYR A 364 -5.37 -39.06 -20.58
C TYR A 364 -6.41 -37.95 -20.79
N LEU A 365 -6.17 -36.73 -20.28
CA LEU A 365 -7.04 -35.58 -20.54
C LEU A 365 -7.12 -35.24 -22.03
N LEU A 366 -6.03 -35.49 -22.76
CA LEU A 366 -5.94 -35.29 -24.19
C LEU A 366 -6.63 -36.41 -25.00
N GLY A 367 -7.21 -37.39 -24.31
CA GLY A 367 -7.92 -38.48 -24.94
C GLY A 367 -7.04 -39.67 -25.34
N TYR A 368 -5.77 -39.72 -24.89
CA TYR A 368 -4.94 -40.90 -25.10
C TYR A 368 -5.41 -42.07 -24.22
N SER A 369 -5.51 -43.26 -24.81
CA SER A 369 -5.80 -44.45 -24.04
C SER A 369 -4.60 -44.91 -23.21
N LYS A 370 -4.86 -45.64 -22.13
CA LYS A 370 -3.76 -46.24 -21.32
C LYS A 370 -2.79 -47.03 -22.18
N ALA A 371 -3.27 -47.80 -23.16
CA ALA A 371 -2.43 -48.59 -24.04
C ALA A 371 -1.47 -47.75 -24.88
N GLN A 372 -1.91 -46.56 -25.34
CA GLN A 372 -1.07 -45.64 -26.07
C GLN A 372 -0.01 -45.04 -25.15
N VAL A 373 -0.38 -44.66 -23.94
CA VAL A 373 0.55 -44.08 -22.93
C VAL A 373 1.58 -45.14 -22.50
N ASP A 374 1.14 -46.38 -22.19
CA ASP A 374 2.03 -47.46 -21.81
C ASP A 374 3.00 -47.86 -22.95
N ALA A 375 2.54 -47.85 -24.20
CA ALA A 375 3.38 -48.12 -25.35
C ALA A 375 4.45 -47.05 -25.57
N HIS A 376 4.13 -45.81 -25.31
CA HIS A 376 5.11 -44.72 -25.38
C HIS A 376 6.13 -44.78 -24.21
N VAL A 377 5.65 -45.00 -22.98
CA VAL A 377 6.53 -45.22 -21.81
C VAL A 377 7.48 -46.38 -22.04
N ALA A 378 7.00 -47.41 -22.67
CA ALA A 378 7.84 -48.58 -23.04
C ALA A 378 8.78 -48.32 -24.24
N GLY A 379 8.76 -47.13 -24.84
CA GLY A 379 9.59 -46.80 -26.01
C GLY A 379 9.16 -47.49 -27.30
N THR A 380 7.98 -48.12 -27.30
CA THR A 380 7.45 -48.85 -28.44
C THR A 380 6.56 -48.00 -29.35
N ASN A 381 6.19 -46.81 -28.89
CA ASN A 381 5.47 -45.80 -29.67
C ASN A 381 6.11 -44.43 -29.42
N THR A 382 6.96 -43.98 -30.32
CA THR A 382 7.63 -42.70 -30.29
C THR A 382 6.75 -41.54 -30.73
N ASP A 383 5.58 -41.88 -31.34
CA ASP A 383 4.71 -40.87 -31.93
C ASP A 383 3.39 -40.72 -31.16
N LEU A 384 3.39 -40.85 -29.86
CA LEU A 384 2.19 -40.78 -29.02
C LEU A 384 1.37 -39.50 -29.29
N PHE A 385 2.04 -38.39 -29.53
CA PHE A 385 1.43 -37.11 -29.78
C PHE A 385 1.31 -36.74 -31.28
N SER A 386 1.89 -37.52 -32.16
CA SER A 386 1.95 -37.24 -33.61
C SER A 386 0.60 -37.33 -34.36
N GLY A 387 -0.42 -37.92 -33.76
CA GLY A 387 -1.74 -38.05 -34.37
C GLY A 387 -2.75 -36.95 -33.99
N ILE A 388 -2.45 -36.17 -32.93
CA ILE A 388 -3.33 -35.11 -32.42
C ILE A 388 -2.62 -33.77 -32.47
N VAL A 389 -1.33 -33.74 -32.12
CA VAL A 389 -0.46 -32.57 -32.23
C VAL A 389 0.89 -33.08 -32.77
N PRO A 390 1.41 -32.53 -33.88
CA PRO A 390 2.73 -32.88 -34.37
C PRO A 390 3.78 -32.79 -33.30
N ALA A 391 4.79 -33.68 -33.32
CA ALA A 391 5.90 -33.64 -32.37
C ALA A 391 6.56 -32.27 -32.42
N GLY A 392 6.57 -31.55 -31.33
CA GLY A 392 7.05 -30.16 -31.24
C GLY A 392 5.96 -29.07 -31.30
N GLU A 393 4.69 -29.42 -31.51
CA GLU A 393 3.59 -28.46 -31.66
C GLU A 393 2.52 -28.56 -30.55
N ALA A 394 2.71 -29.38 -29.52
CA ALA A 394 1.82 -29.38 -28.38
C ALA A 394 1.85 -28.02 -27.70
N PHE A 395 0.68 -27.50 -27.28
CA PHE A 395 0.62 -26.22 -26.60
C PHE A 395 1.58 -26.23 -25.41
N SER A 396 2.53 -25.35 -25.48
CA SER A 396 3.47 -25.07 -24.44
C SER A 396 3.49 -23.54 -24.24
N GLY A 397 3.45 -23.09 -23.01
CA GLY A 397 3.81 -21.73 -22.71
C GLY A 397 5.17 -21.33 -23.30
N LEU A 398 6.03 -22.30 -23.57
CA LEU A 398 7.29 -22.12 -24.29
C LEU A 398 7.10 -21.71 -25.77
N GLY A 399 5.97 -21.99 -26.40
CA GLY A 399 5.66 -21.49 -27.74
C GLY A 399 5.43 -19.98 -27.78
N THR A 400 4.90 -19.43 -26.71
CA THR A 400 4.70 -17.98 -26.53
C THR A 400 5.83 -17.32 -25.76
N HIS A 401 6.44 -18.05 -24.83
CA HIS A 401 7.49 -17.57 -23.94
C HIS A 401 8.63 -18.59 -23.83
N PRO A 402 9.45 -18.75 -24.87
CA PRO A 402 10.42 -19.85 -24.96
C PRO A 402 11.47 -19.84 -23.83
N ASN A 403 11.75 -18.71 -23.25
CA ASN A 403 12.68 -18.52 -22.13
C ASN A 403 12.01 -18.23 -20.79
N GLY A 404 10.71 -18.56 -20.69
CA GLY A 404 9.91 -18.17 -19.55
C GLY A 404 9.42 -16.73 -19.63
N TYR A 405 8.69 -16.28 -18.62
CA TYR A 405 8.11 -14.95 -18.59
C TYR A 405 7.95 -14.43 -17.17
N ASN A 406 7.75 -13.13 -17.05
CA ASN A 406 7.36 -12.47 -15.82
C ASN A 406 6.05 -11.72 -16.07
N PRO A 407 4.93 -12.15 -15.50
CA PRO A 407 3.68 -11.41 -15.64
C PRO A 407 3.84 -9.98 -15.11
N TRP A 408 3.24 -9.02 -15.79
CA TRP A 408 3.19 -7.62 -15.36
C TRP A 408 1.78 -7.28 -14.90
N TYR A 409 1.69 -6.75 -13.69
CA TYR A 409 0.44 -6.26 -13.12
C TYR A 409 0.36 -4.75 -13.30
N GLU A 410 -0.68 -4.30 -13.97
CA GLU A 410 -0.94 -2.90 -14.27
C GLU A 410 -2.22 -2.46 -13.58
N MET A 411 -2.18 -1.35 -12.88
CA MET A 411 -3.27 -0.83 -12.09
C MET A 411 -3.52 0.63 -12.41
N ASP A 412 -4.78 0.95 -12.74
CA ASP A 412 -5.25 2.31 -12.95
C ASP A 412 -6.17 2.73 -11.80
N LEU A 413 -5.71 3.63 -10.94
CA LEU A 413 -6.48 4.22 -9.86
C LEU A 413 -7.10 5.54 -10.32
N GLN A 414 -8.38 5.71 -10.03
CA GLN A 414 -9.10 6.98 -10.20
C GLN A 414 -9.77 7.34 -8.88
N GLU A 415 -9.44 8.51 -8.34
CA GLU A 415 -10.05 9.05 -7.12
C GLU A 415 -10.68 10.41 -7.36
N HIS A 416 -11.85 10.62 -6.78
CA HIS A 416 -12.59 11.87 -6.83
C HIS A 416 -13.21 12.14 -5.47
N ALA A 417 -13.04 13.33 -4.94
CA ALA A 417 -13.76 13.78 -3.76
C ALA A 417 -14.21 15.23 -3.94
N ALA A 418 -15.43 15.51 -3.51
CA ALA A 418 -15.98 16.85 -3.48
C ALA A 418 -16.68 17.08 -2.14
N TYR A 419 -16.46 18.23 -1.58
CA TYR A 419 -17.04 18.72 -0.33
C TYR A 419 -17.71 20.07 -0.61
N LEU A 420 -18.87 20.26 -0.02
CA LEU A 420 -19.62 21.52 -0.07
C LEU A 420 -20.21 21.78 1.31
N GLY A 421 -20.07 22.98 1.82
CA GLY A 421 -20.64 23.34 3.10
C GLY A 421 -21.02 24.81 3.19
N PHE A 422 -21.78 25.07 4.23
CA PHE A 422 -22.26 26.38 4.61
C PHE A 422 -22.06 26.54 6.10
N LYS A 423 -21.17 27.45 6.50
CA LYS A 423 -20.81 27.72 7.89
C LYS A 423 -21.09 29.17 8.25
N GLY A 424 -21.29 29.43 9.52
CA GLY A 424 -21.51 30.79 10.01
C GLY A 424 -21.81 30.84 11.48
N GLU A 425 -22.27 31.99 11.93
CA GLU A 425 -22.62 32.27 13.32
C GLU A 425 -24.00 32.91 13.40
N PHE A 426 -24.85 32.45 14.29
CA PHE A 426 -26.12 33.08 14.64
C PHE A 426 -25.90 34.25 15.58
N ASP A 427 -26.87 35.18 15.66
CA ASP A 427 -26.82 36.38 16.50
C ASP A 427 -26.55 36.08 17.99
N ASN A 428 -26.86 34.89 18.44
CA ASN A 428 -26.59 34.44 19.80
C ASN A 428 -25.19 33.85 20.02
N GLY A 429 -24.30 33.90 19.01
CA GLY A 429 -22.96 33.39 19.07
C GLY A 429 -22.88 31.86 18.94
N LEU A 430 -23.93 31.19 18.47
CA LEU A 430 -23.88 29.79 18.11
C LEU A 430 -23.33 29.66 16.69
N GLU A 431 -22.14 29.07 16.56
CA GLU A 431 -21.54 28.72 15.27
C GLU A 431 -22.18 27.45 14.71
N TYR A 432 -22.30 27.40 13.38
CA TYR A 432 -22.81 26.22 12.68
C TYR A 432 -21.99 25.90 11.44
N ASP A 433 -21.94 24.63 11.08
CA ASP A 433 -21.39 24.11 9.83
C ASP A 433 -22.28 22.97 9.31
N VAL A 434 -22.90 23.20 8.16
CA VAL A 434 -23.75 22.22 7.46
C VAL A 434 -23.02 21.81 6.19
N TRP A 435 -22.70 20.53 6.05
CA TRP A 435 -21.87 20.09 4.94
C TRP A 435 -22.27 18.72 4.39
N GLY A 436 -21.83 18.49 3.16
CA GLY A 436 -21.95 17.21 2.50
C GLY A 436 -20.71 16.89 1.68
N SER A 437 -20.45 15.61 1.51
CA SER A 437 -19.35 15.14 0.67
C SER A 437 -19.70 13.87 -0.11
N ILE A 438 -19.00 13.71 -1.22
CA ILE A 438 -18.99 12.48 -2.00
C ILE A 438 -17.55 12.16 -2.36
N GLY A 439 -17.13 10.91 -2.12
CA GLY A 439 -15.83 10.41 -2.50
C GLY A 439 -15.96 9.07 -3.21
N ARG A 440 -15.22 8.89 -4.30
CA ARG A 440 -15.18 7.67 -5.08
C ARG A 440 -13.75 7.30 -5.43
N SER A 441 -13.39 6.06 -5.14
CA SER A 441 -12.16 5.42 -5.57
C SER A 441 -12.49 4.24 -6.48
N ARG A 442 -11.78 4.11 -7.61
CA ARG A 442 -11.91 2.99 -8.53
C ARG A 442 -10.53 2.52 -8.96
N ILE A 443 -10.33 1.21 -8.96
CA ILE A 443 -9.14 0.56 -9.51
C ILE A 443 -9.58 -0.33 -10.66
N ASP A 444 -8.93 -0.17 -11.80
CA ASP A 444 -9.00 -1.08 -12.94
C ASP A 444 -7.71 -1.90 -12.95
N ASN A 445 -7.84 -3.23 -12.91
CA ASN A 445 -6.72 -4.16 -12.82
C ASN A 445 -6.50 -4.88 -14.15
N TYR A 446 -5.26 -4.94 -14.60
CA TYR A 446 -4.84 -5.63 -15.81
C TYR A 446 -3.61 -6.48 -15.51
N ILE A 447 -3.43 -7.53 -16.27
CA ILE A 447 -2.22 -8.35 -16.27
C ILE A 447 -1.78 -8.59 -17.70
N SER A 448 -0.49 -8.52 -17.96
CA SER A 448 0.11 -8.75 -19.27
C SER A 448 1.32 -9.67 -19.16
N ASP A 449 1.87 -10.08 -20.29
CA ASP A 449 2.95 -11.07 -20.37
C ASP A 449 2.62 -12.36 -19.62
N THR A 450 1.39 -12.85 -19.77
CA THR A 450 0.91 -14.07 -19.12
C THR A 450 -0.12 -14.76 -19.99
N HIS A 451 -0.65 -15.90 -19.57
CA HIS A 451 -1.72 -16.62 -20.25
C HIS A 451 -2.61 -17.35 -19.24
N ASN A 452 -3.77 -17.78 -19.69
CA ASN A 452 -4.60 -18.73 -18.95
C ASN A 452 -4.32 -20.14 -19.50
N PRO A 453 -3.52 -20.94 -18.79
CA PRO A 453 -3.06 -22.21 -19.33
C PRO A 453 -4.18 -23.24 -19.53
N SER A 454 -5.27 -23.13 -18.77
CA SER A 454 -6.40 -24.07 -18.90
C SER A 454 -7.17 -23.94 -20.21
N LEU A 455 -7.07 -22.80 -20.88
CA LEU A 455 -7.75 -22.57 -22.18
C LEU A 455 -7.06 -23.31 -23.33
N GLY A 456 -5.78 -23.62 -23.21
CA GLY A 456 -4.94 -24.07 -24.30
C GLY A 456 -4.66 -22.99 -25.33
N ALA A 457 -4.18 -23.36 -26.50
CA ALA A 457 -3.96 -22.44 -27.61
C ALA A 457 -5.03 -22.63 -28.72
N PRO A 458 -5.36 -21.53 -29.45
CA PRO A 458 -6.19 -21.64 -30.62
C PRO A 458 -5.51 -22.50 -31.69
N GLN A 459 -6.31 -23.12 -32.53
CA GLN A 459 -5.80 -23.85 -33.67
C GLN A 459 -5.91 -22.99 -34.93
N ALA A 460 -4.87 -23.01 -35.73
CA ALA A 460 -4.87 -22.44 -37.07
C ALA A 460 -5.74 -23.25 -38.02
N ALA A 461 -6.06 -22.70 -39.18
CA ALA A 461 -6.95 -23.35 -40.15
C ALA A 461 -6.41 -24.70 -40.67
N ASP A 462 -5.12 -24.93 -40.59
CA ASP A 462 -4.46 -26.21 -40.96
C ASP A 462 -4.40 -27.23 -39.82
N GLY A 463 -4.93 -26.86 -38.61
CA GLY A 463 -4.95 -27.70 -37.42
C GLY A 463 -3.69 -27.58 -36.54
N SER A 464 -2.70 -26.79 -36.95
CA SER A 464 -1.54 -26.46 -36.10
C SER A 464 -1.92 -25.52 -34.94
N ILE A 465 -1.08 -25.45 -33.91
CA ILE A 465 -1.29 -24.54 -32.81
C ILE A 465 -0.86 -23.15 -33.24
N ASP A 466 -1.74 -22.18 -33.03
CA ASP A 466 -1.50 -20.78 -33.33
C ASP A 466 -0.99 -20.02 -32.11
N TYR A 467 0.30 -20.12 -31.87
CA TYR A 467 0.94 -19.44 -30.75
C TYR A 467 0.86 -17.90 -30.84
N ASN A 468 0.71 -17.34 -32.03
CA ASN A 468 0.60 -15.89 -32.24
C ASN A 468 -0.75 -15.33 -31.78
N ASN A 469 -1.75 -16.16 -31.66
CA ASN A 469 -3.08 -15.80 -31.21
C ASN A 469 -3.39 -16.25 -29.78
N VAL A 470 -2.40 -16.73 -29.02
CA VAL A 470 -2.56 -16.95 -27.58
C VAL A 470 -2.71 -15.59 -26.89
N GLN A 471 -3.79 -15.47 -26.12
CA GLN A 471 -4.01 -14.25 -25.36
C GLN A 471 -3.01 -14.13 -24.22
N THR A 472 -2.25 -13.02 -24.17
CA THR A 472 -1.19 -12.76 -23.18
C THR A 472 -1.45 -11.55 -22.31
N ALA A 473 -2.58 -10.87 -22.50
CA ALA A 473 -2.98 -9.72 -21.68
C ALA A 473 -4.47 -9.80 -21.36
N PHE A 474 -4.82 -9.49 -20.11
CA PHE A 474 -6.17 -9.65 -19.59
C PHE A 474 -6.59 -8.45 -18.74
N TYR A 475 -7.87 -8.08 -18.87
CA TYR A 475 -8.56 -7.27 -17.89
C TYR A 475 -9.04 -8.15 -16.73
N ILE A 476 -8.50 -7.93 -15.54
CA ILE A 476 -8.79 -8.73 -14.35
C ILE A 476 -10.12 -8.34 -13.72
N GLY A 477 -10.52 -7.08 -13.85
CA GLY A 477 -11.72 -6.52 -13.26
C GLY A 477 -11.43 -5.24 -12.48
N SER A 478 -12.49 -4.66 -11.92
CA SER A 478 -12.37 -3.42 -11.14
C SER A 478 -12.95 -3.57 -9.74
N GLN A 479 -12.44 -2.74 -8.83
CA GLN A 479 -12.98 -2.54 -7.49
C GLN A 479 -13.35 -1.06 -7.32
N VAL A 480 -14.48 -0.81 -6.69
CA VAL A 480 -15.00 0.56 -6.50
C VAL A 480 -15.46 0.74 -5.06
N ASN A 481 -14.93 1.78 -4.42
CA ASN A 481 -15.42 2.30 -3.14
C ASN A 481 -16.13 3.63 -3.37
N LEU A 482 -17.28 3.83 -2.74
CA LEU A 482 -18.08 5.05 -2.84
C LEU A 482 -18.59 5.43 -1.45
N GLU A 483 -18.22 6.61 -0.98
CA GLU A 483 -18.65 7.15 0.31
C GLU A 483 -19.42 8.45 0.09
N ARG A 484 -20.50 8.62 0.82
CA ARG A 484 -21.27 9.86 0.88
C ARG A 484 -21.49 10.22 2.34
N GLN A 485 -21.36 11.49 2.67
CA GLN A 485 -21.50 11.97 4.03
C GLN A 485 -22.29 13.27 4.05
N VAL A 486 -23.06 13.46 5.11
CA VAL A 486 -23.71 14.72 5.47
C VAL A 486 -23.44 14.96 6.94
N GLY A 487 -23.09 16.18 7.31
CA GLY A 487 -22.79 16.57 8.68
C GLY A 487 -23.44 17.89 9.08
N LEU A 488 -23.74 17.97 10.36
CA LEU A 488 -24.21 19.16 11.06
C LEU A 488 -23.34 19.33 12.29
N ASP A 489 -22.57 20.38 12.36
CA ASP A 489 -21.69 20.70 13.47
C ASP A 489 -22.08 22.04 14.08
N PHE A 490 -22.12 22.14 15.39
CA PHE A 490 -22.38 23.35 16.15
C PHE A 490 -21.34 23.56 17.22
N VAL A 491 -20.93 24.82 17.43
CA VAL A 491 -20.01 25.20 18.49
C VAL A 491 -20.56 26.44 19.20
N LYS A 492 -20.49 26.45 20.52
CA LYS A 492 -20.95 27.56 21.36
C LYS A 492 -19.92 27.84 22.45
N THR A 493 -19.35 29.01 22.44
CA THR A 493 -18.64 29.55 23.61
C THR A 493 -19.66 30.09 24.60
N ILE A 494 -19.58 29.67 25.84
CA ILE A 494 -20.49 30.03 26.91
C ILE A 494 -19.72 30.82 27.97
N ASP A 495 -20.05 32.07 28.14
CA ASP A 495 -19.55 32.91 29.23
C ASP A 495 -20.21 32.47 30.56
N THR A 496 -19.38 32.17 31.57
CA THR A 496 -19.82 31.70 32.86
C THR A 496 -18.83 32.13 33.96
N ASP A 497 -19.30 32.46 35.13
CA ASP A 497 -18.47 32.78 36.28
C ASP A 497 -17.75 31.53 36.89
N ALA A 498 -18.03 30.32 36.39
CA ALA A 498 -17.53 29.09 36.95
C ALA A 498 -16.15 28.66 36.35
N VAL A 499 -15.87 29.07 35.13
CA VAL A 499 -14.63 28.79 34.40
C VAL A 499 -14.30 29.95 33.46
N ASP A 500 -13.04 30.14 33.11
CA ASP A 500 -12.60 31.28 32.29
C ASP A 500 -13.13 31.21 30.87
N ASN A 501 -13.25 29.98 30.29
CA ASN A 501 -13.81 29.74 28.98
C ASN A 501 -14.49 28.37 28.94
N LEU A 502 -15.68 28.29 28.39
CA LEU A 502 -16.40 27.04 28.19
C LEU A 502 -16.86 26.93 26.75
N ASN A 503 -16.29 25.96 26.01
CA ASN A 503 -16.71 25.66 24.67
C ASN A 503 -17.52 24.35 24.66
N VAL A 504 -18.68 24.37 24.03
CA VAL A 504 -19.54 23.22 23.84
C VAL A 504 -19.76 23.00 22.35
N ALA A 505 -19.24 21.89 21.84
CA ALA A 505 -19.46 21.48 20.46
C ALA A 505 -20.34 20.23 20.42
N PHE A 506 -21.30 20.19 19.51
CA PHE A 506 -22.19 19.04 19.31
C PHE A 506 -22.58 18.93 17.85
N GLY A 507 -22.93 17.73 17.43
CA GLY A 507 -23.31 17.54 16.04
C GLY A 507 -23.80 16.15 15.72
N ALA A 508 -24.16 15.98 14.45
CA ALA A 508 -24.62 14.71 13.90
C ALA A 508 -24.03 14.47 12.51
N THR A 509 -23.76 13.24 12.19
CA THR A 509 -23.33 12.84 10.87
C THR A 509 -24.10 11.62 10.38
N TYR A 510 -24.35 11.58 9.08
CA TYR A 510 -24.86 10.42 8.37
C TYR A 510 -23.90 10.07 7.25
N ARG A 511 -23.49 8.80 7.18
CA ARG A 511 -22.57 8.30 6.16
C ARG A 511 -23.12 7.04 5.50
N THR A 512 -22.93 6.92 4.20
CA THR A 512 -23.15 5.68 3.46
C THR A 512 -21.84 5.26 2.80
N ASP A 513 -21.48 4.00 3.00
CA ASP A 513 -20.34 3.33 2.38
C ASP A 513 -20.88 2.27 1.42
N GLN A 514 -20.41 2.26 0.17
CA GLN A 514 -20.72 1.22 -0.81
C GLN A 514 -19.43 0.69 -1.40
N TYR A 515 -19.30 -0.63 -1.48
CA TYR A 515 -18.19 -1.28 -2.14
C TYR A 515 -18.70 -2.36 -3.08
N TYR A 516 -18.21 -2.34 -4.33
CA TYR A 516 -18.58 -3.32 -5.33
C TYR A 516 -17.42 -3.64 -6.26
N ASN A 517 -17.45 -4.84 -6.86
CA ASN A 517 -16.50 -5.22 -7.89
C ASN A 517 -17.18 -5.34 -9.26
N ILE A 518 -16.37 -5.20 -10.31
CA ILE A 518 -16.73 -5.43 -11.71
C ILE A 518 -15.94 -6.65 -12.17
N ILE A 519 -16.63 -7.62 -12.75
CA ILE A 519 -16.01 -8.86 -13.22
C ILE A 519 -14.98 -8.58 -14.32
N GLY A 520 -13.95 -9.42 -14.35
CA GLY A 520 -12.94 -9.43 -15.40
C GLY A 520 -13.48 -9.94 -16.74
N GLU A 521 -12.65 -9.83 -17.76
CA GLU A 521 -12.98 -10.48 -19.03
C GLU A 521 -13.01 -12.02 -18.90
N GLU A 522 -13.82 -12.68 -19.69
CA GLU A 522 -14.12 -14.11 -19.53
C GLU A 522 -12.86 -14.99 -19.49
N ASN A 523 -11.90 -14.76 -20.37
CA ASN A 523 -10.69 -15.56 -20.44
C ASN A 523 -9.73 -15.36 -19.25
N SER A 524 -9.89 -14.29 -18.46
CA SER A 524 -9.07 -14.05 -17.27
C SER A 524 -9.43 -14.96 -16.09
N TRP A 525 -10.67 -15.49 -16.05
CA TRP A 525 -11.18 -16.30 -14.94
C TRP A 525 -11.82 -17.63 -15.39
N LYS A 526 -12.07 -17.80 -16.68
CA LYS A 526 -12.75 -18.97 -17.21
C LYS A 526 -11.92 -20.23 -17.05
N GLN A 527 -12.59 -21.29 -16.63
CA GLN A 527 -12.03 -22.63 -16.68
C GLN A 527 -12.07 -23.14 -18.12
N GLY A 528 -10.90 -23.48 -18.65
CA GLY A 528 -10.79 -24.13 -19.94
C GLY A 528 -10.89 -25.68 -19.83
N PRO A 529 -10.82 -26.37 -20.97
CA PRO A 529 -10.90 -27.83 -21.02
C PRO A 529 -9.75 -28.55 -20.29
N LEU A 530 -8.64 -27.84 -20.04
CA LEU A 530 -7.46 -28.38 -19.38
C LEU A 530 -7.41 -28.08 -17.89
N ALA A 531 -8.47 -27.48 -17.32
CA ALA A 531 -8.56 -27.17 -15.91
C ALA A 531 -8.71 -28.42 -15.02
N GLY A 532 -8.27 -28.29 -13.77
CA GLY A 532 -8.22 -29.38 -12.79
C GLY A 532 -9.49 -30.18 -12.55
N PRO A 533 -10.70 -29.58 -12.60
CA PRO A 533 -11.94 -30.35 -12.43
C PRO A 533 -12.14 -31.38 -13.50
N SER A 534 -11.71 -31.10 -14.73
CA SER A 534 -11.81 -32.04 -15.85
C SER A 534 -10.96 -33.29 -15.61
N LEU A 535 -9.77 -33.10 -15.04
CA LEU A 535 -8.87 -34.21 -14.68
C LEU A 535 -9.43 -35.05 -13.53
N ALA A 536 -9.91 -34.40 -12.46
CA ALA A 536 -10.51 -35.13 -11.34
C ALA A 536 -11.73 -35.94 -11.76
N THR A 537 -12.58 -35.38 -12.63
CA THR A 537 -13.73 -36.09 -13.21
C THR A 537 -13.28 -37.28 -14.08
N PHE A 538 -12.24 -37.07 -14.89
CA PHE A 538 -11.66 -38.14 -15.70
C PHE A 538 -11.05 -39.25 -14.84
N ALA A 539 -10.29 -38.90 -13.80
CA ALA A 539 -9.72 -39.87 -12.88
C ALA A 539 -10.79 -40.69 -12.14
N ALA A 540 -11.84 -40.00 -11.66
CA ALA A 540 -12.98 -40.66 -11.01
C ALA A 540 -13.74 -41.62 -11.95
N ALA A 541 -13.87 -41.26 -13.24
CA ALA A 541 -14.48 -42.09 -14.25
C ALA A 541 -13.59 -43.31 -14.69
N ASN A 542 -12.29 -43.23 -14.41
CA ASN A 542 -11.29 -44.22 -14.81
C ASN A 542 -10.41 -44.71 -13.64
N PRO A 543 -10.98 -45.30 -12.59
CA PRO A 543 -10.25 -45.66 -11.37
C PRO A 543 -9.17 -46.73 -11.63
N GLY A 544 -9.24 -47.47 -12.73
CA GLY A 544 -8.25 -48.46 -13.12
C GLY A 544 -6.93 -47.87 -13.66
N LEU A 545 -6.88 -46.57 -13.88
CA LEU A 545 -5.67 -45.88 -14.35
C LEU A 545 -4.71 -45.51 -13.23
N GLY A 546 -5.14 -45.61 -11.97
CA GLY A 546 -4.29 -45.24 -10.81
C GLY A 546 -3.96 -43.78 -10.72
N LEU A 547 -4.82 -42.90 -11.28
CA LEU A 547 -4.66 -41.47 -11.21
C LEU A 547 -5.06 -41.01 -9.81
N GLU A 548 -4.12 -40.55 -9.04
CA GLU A 548 -4.43 -39.83 -7.78
C GLU A 548 -4.91 -38.44 -8.14
N GLY A 549 -5.97 -37.96 -7.48
CA GLY A 549 -6.69 -36.71 -7.74
C GLY A 549 -5.81 -35.58 -8.31
N GLY A 550 -5.75 -35.58 -9.64
CA GLY A 550 -4.84 -34.73 -10.38
C GLY A 550 -5.13 -33.26 -10.18
N ARG A 551 -4.11 -32.49 -10.00
CA ARG A 551 -4.17 -31.03 -10.06
C ARG A 551 -4.06 -30.63 -11.53
N GLY A 552 -5.15 -30.23 -12.15
CA GLY A 552 -5.11 -29.70 -13.51
C GLY A 552 -4.39 -28.36 -13.61
N LEU A 553 -4.39 -27.83 -14.83
CA LEU A 553 -3.83 -26.51 -15.10
C LEU A 553 -4.55 -25.41 -14.33
N ASN A 554 -3.85 -24.35 -14.02
CA ASN A 554 -4.44 -23.16 -13.44
C ASN A 554 -5.59 -22.67 -14.32
N ASN A 555 -6.74 -22.38 -13.73
CA ASN A 555 -7.98 -22.04 -14.41
C ASN A 555 -8.23 -20.56 -14.65
N SER A 556 -7.21 -19.76 -14.52
CA SER A 556 -7.28 -18.30 -14.68
C SER A 556 -5.99 -17.77 -15.28
N SER A 557 -5.93 -16.47 -15.61
CA SER A 557 -4.67 -15.83 -15.95
C SER A 557 -3.63 -16.08 -14.85
N ASP A 558 -2.43 -16.51 -15.27
CA ASP A 558 -1.37 -16.83 -14.31
C ASP A 558 -0.77 -15.55 -13.72
N GLY A 559 -0.56 -15.56 -12.41
CA GLY A 559 -0.19 -14.41 -11.61
C GLY A 559 -1.37 -13.90 -10.81
N PHE A 560 -2.36 -13.33 -11.46
CA PHE A 560 -3.59 -12.86 -10.82
C PHE A 560 -4.81 -13.26 -11.66
N GLY A 561 -5.70 -14.05 -11.08
CA GLY A 561 -6.93 -14.48 -11.72
C GLY A 561 -7.98 -13.37 -11.79
N GLY A 562 -8.73 -13.31 -12.91
CA GLY A 562 -9.82 -12.36 -13.06
C GLY A 562 -10.97 -12.56 -12.07
N PHE A 563 -11.64 -11.48 -11.70
CA PHE A 563 -12.85 -11.53 -10.88
C PHE A 563 -13.96 -12.25 -11.64
N ALA A 564 -14.32 -13.41 -11.13
CA ALA A 564 -15.32 -14.28 -11.76
C ALA A 564 -16.75 -13.86 -11.38
N PRO A 565 -17.79 -14.24 -12.16
CA PRO A 565 -19.17 -13.89 -11.83
C PRO A 565 -19.64 -14.31 -10.44
N ASN A 566 -19.13 -15.41 -9.90
CA ASN A 566 -19.47 -15.90 -8.57
C ASN A 566 -18.77 -15.14 -7.41
N THR A 567 -17.79 -14.29 -7.74
CA THR A 567 -17.15 -13.38 -6.78
C THR A 567 -17.72 -11.97 -6.85
N ARG A 568 -18.74 -11.74 -7.72
CA ARG A 568 -19.39 -10.45 -7.83
C ARG A 568 -20.18 -10.12 -6.60
N PHE A 569 -19.99 -8.93 -6.10
CA PHE A 569 -20.78 -8.37 -5.01
C PHE A 569 -21.01 -6.87 -5.24
N ASP A 570 -22.05 -6.34 -4.58
CA ASP A 570 -22.36 -4.92 -4.45
C ASP A 570 -23.02 -4.78 -3.06
N ALA A 571 -22.25 -4.26 -2.13
CA ALA A 571 -22.65 -4.17 -0.73
C ALA A 571 -22.58 -2.71 -0.26
N SER A 572 -23.51 -2.36 0.64
CA SER A 572 -23.57 -1.02 1.20
C SER A 572 -23.93 -1.05 2.68
N ARG A 573 -23.50 -0.02 3.38
CA ARG A 573 -23.75 0.20 4.80
C ARG A 573 -24.09 1.66 5.05
N SER A 574 -24.94 1.91 6.06
CA SER A 574 -25.18 3.25 6.59
C SER A 574 -24.68 3.34 8.03
N ASN A 575 -24.28 4.55 8.41
CA ASN A 575 -23.87 4.88 9.76
C ASN A 575 -24.49 6.21 10.18
N TYR A 576 -25.04 6.26 11.39
CA TYR A 576 -25.50 7.48 12.06
C TYR A 576 -24.59 7.75 13.25
N ALA A 577 -24.22 8.99 13.47
CA ALA A 577 -23.47 9.37 14.64
C ALA A 577 -23.95 10.68 15.22
N VAL A 578 -23.90 10.77 16.56
CA VAL A 578 -24.08 12.01 17.32
C VAL A 578 -22.93 12.17 18.30
N TYR A 579 -22.48 13.39 18.53
CA TYR A 579 -21.40 13.67 19.45
C TYR A 579 -21.64 14.91 20.30
N LEU A 580 -20.98 14.95 21.45
CA LEU A 580 -20.86 16.11 22.34
C LEU A 580 -19.40 16.20 22.76
N ASP A 581 -18.82 17.39 22.63
CA ASP A 581 -17.45 17.71 23.04
C ASP A 581 -17.49 19.00 23.87
N VAL A 582 -17.00 18.96 25.08
CA VAL A 582 -16.95 20.06 26.04
C VAL A 582 -15.51 20.31 26.41
N ASP A 583 -15.03 21.51 26.15
CA ASP A 583 -13.69 21.97 26.48
C ASP A 583 -13.79 23.19 27.39
N ALA A 584 -13.15 23.13 28.57
CA ALA A 584 -13.19 24.17 29.56
C ALA A 584 -11.79 24.61 30.01
N ASP A 585 -11.48 25.88 29.86
CA ASP A 585 -10.39 26.55 30.60
C ASP A 585 -10.93 26.85 31.98
N VAL A 586 -10.62 25.97 32.93
CA VAL A 586 -11.12 26.07 34.31
C VAL A 586 -10.53 27.32 34.98
N ASN A 587 -9.29 27.62 34.67
CA ASN A 587 -8.54 28.86 34.96
C ASN A 587 -7.36 28.97 33.98
N GLU A 588 -6.56 30.04 34.09
CA GLU A 588 -5.39 30.27 33.23
C GLU A 588 -4.41 29.09 33.15
N ASP A 589 -4.32 28.27 34.20
CA ASP A 589 -3.39 27.14 34.31
C ASP A 589 -4.00 25.79 33.89
N PHE A 590 -5.30 25.62 33.96
CA PHE A 590 -5.94 24.29 33.90
C PHE A 590 -7.05 24.20 32.86
N ASN A 591 -6.79 23.37 31.86
CA ASN A 591 -7.78 23.00 30.85
C ASN A 591 -8.21 21.54 30.97
N ILE A 592 -9.48 21.28 30.72
CA ILE A 592 -10.08 19.93 30.65
C ILE A 592 -11.04 19.83 29.48
N GLY A 593 -10.87 18.81 28.66
CA GLY A 593 -11.76 18.42 27.56
C GLY A 593 -12.43 17.08 27.83
N VAL A 594 -13.72 16.97 27.57
CA VAL A 594 -14.51 15.73 27.68
C VAL A 594 -15.34 15.58 26.42
N ALA A 595 -15.18 14.45 25.70
CA ALA A 595 -15.95 14.16 24.51
C ALA A 595 -16.64 12.79 24.60
N GLY A 596 -17.81 12.68 23.98
CA GLY A 596 -18.56 11.46 23.82
C GLY A 596 -19.20 11.39 22.45
N ARG A 597 -19.17 10.22 21.82
CA ARG A 597 -19.75 9.97 20.51
C ARG A 597 -20.44 8.62 20.47
N TYR A 598 -21.66 8.61 20.00
CA TYR A 598 -22.43 7.41 19.72
C TYR A 598 -22.55 7.21 18.22
N GLU A 599 -22.26 6.02 17.73
CA GLU A 599 -22.38 5.65 16.32
C GLU A 599 -23.16 4.35 16.20
N ASP A 600 -24.07 4.27 15.22
CA ASP A 600 -24.86 3.07 14.91
C ASP A 600 -24.67 2.71 13.43
N PHE A 601 -24.30 1.45 13.19
CA PHE A 601 -24.03 0.90 11.88
C PHE A 601 -25.04 -0.17 11.53
N THR A 602 -25.53 -0.19 10.29
CA THR A 602 -26.60 -1.10 9.86
C THR A 602 -26.21 -2.58 9.85
N ASP A 603 -24.95 -2.92 9.91
CA ASP A 603 -24.42 -4.29 9.78
C ASP A 603 -23.92 -4.89 11.10
N PHE A 604 -23.29 -4.16 11.98
CA PHE A 604 -22.73 -4.71 13.22
C PHE A 604 -23.19 -4.01 14.52
N GLY A 605 -24.12 -3.03 14.42
CA GLY A 605 -24.71 -2.36 15.57
C GLY A 605 -23.97 -1.12 16.03
N ASP A 606 -24.06 -0.81 17.31
CA ASP A 606 -23.65 0.47 17.87
C ASP A 606 -22.33 0.42 18.65
N ASN A 607 -21.71 1.59 18.76
CA ASN A 607 -20.53 1.81 19.57
C ASN A 607 -20.57 3.18 20.26
N PHE A 608 -20.11 3.25 21.50
CA PHE A 608 -19.93 4.50 22.23
C PHE A 608 -18.46 4.73 22.53
N SER A 609 -17.91 5.82 21.99
CA SER A 609 -16.54 6.28 22.23
C SER A 609 -16.55 7.48 23.17
N TRP A 610 -15.60 7.54 24.09
CA TRP A 610 -15.41 8.66 24.99
C TRP A 610 -13.94 9.07 25.10
N LYS A 611 -13.70 10.33 25.47
CA LYS A 611 -12.37 10.88 25.71
C LYS A 611 -12.42 11.88 26.86
N ILE A 612 -11.41 11.82 27.72
CA ILE A 612 -11.08 12.87 28.69
C ILE A 612 -9.63 13.25 28.45
N ALA A 613 -9.37 14.53 28.31
CA ALA A 613 -8.03 15.06 28.10
C ALA A 613 -7.83 16.31 28.95
N THR A 614 -6.63 16.54 29.46
CA THR A 614 -6.34 17.67 30.35
C THR A 614 -4.93 18.19 30.13
N ARG A 615 -4.75 19.48 30.36
CA ARG A 615 -3.46 20.18 30.41
C ARG A 615 -3.40 21.03 31.66
N TYR A 616 -2.28 21.00 32.36
CA TYR A 616 -2.04 21.81 33.52
C TYR A 616 -0.69 22.52 33.39
N GLN A 617 -0.71 23.85 33.44
CA GLN A 617 0.47 24.72 33.48
C GLN A 617 1.04 24.73 34.88
N LEU A 618 2.19 24.11 35.09
CA LEU A 618 2.84 24.03 36.40
C LEU A 618 3.69 25.27 36.73
N VAL A 619 4.29 25.84 35.69
CA VAL A 619 5.08 27.07 35.75
C VAL A 619 4.75 27.87 34.52
N GLU A 620 4.25 29.07 34.68
CA GLU A 620 3.83 29.97 33.59
C GLU A 620 4.92 30.07 32.53
N ASP A 621 4.54 29.93 31.26
CA ASP A 621 5.36 29.95 30.04
C ASP A 621 6.58 28.99 30.02
N LEU A 622 6.73 28.13 31.03
CA LEU A 622 7.91 27.26 31.14
C LEU A 622 7.59 25.78 31.13
N PHE A 623 6.60 25.33 31.91
CA PHE A 623 6.39 23.90 32.11
C PHE A 623 4.93 23.53 32.28
N ALA A 624 4.45 22.70 31.38
CA ALA A 624 3.11 22.12 31.47
C ALA A 624 3.13 20.58 31.40
N ILE A 625 2.10 19.96 31.94
CA ILE A 625 1.83 18.55 31.83
C ILE A 625 0.49 18.35 31.11
N ARG A 626 0.37 17.27 30.37
CA ARG A 626 -0.88 16.88 29.73
C ARG A 626 -1.15 15.40 29.87
N GLY A 627 -2.42 14.99 29.73
CA GLY A 627 -2.76 13.59 29.75
C GLY A 627 -4.14 13.34 29.19
N ALA A 628 -4.33 12.16 28.58
CA ALA A 628 -5.61 11.77 28.02
C ALA A 628 -5.89 10.28 28.23
N ALA A 629 -7.18 9.97 28.37
CA ALA A 629 -7.71 8.62 28.35
C ALA A 629 -8.90 8.58 27.40
N SER A 630 -8.95 7.58 26.49
CA SER A 630 -10.04 7.46 25.54
C SER A 630 -10.33 6.03 25.15
N THR A 631 -11.54 5.81 24.65
CA THR A 631 -11.91 4.62 23.89
C THR A 631 -12.11 5.01 22.44
N GLY A 632 -11.90 4.04 21.55
CA GLY A 632 -12.17 4.18 20.12
C GLY A 632 -12.43 2.82 19.50
N PHE A 633 -12.79 2.82 18.26
CA PHE A 633 -12.98 1.58 17.51
C PHE A 633 -12.63 1.77 16.03
N HIS A 634 -12.29 0.66 15.38
CA HIS A 634 -12.20 0.57 13.93
C HIS A 634 -13.32 -0.34 13.44
N ALA A 635 -14.14 0.20 12.53
CA ALA A 635 -15.21 -0.55 11.90
C ALA A 635 -14.67 -1.33 10.69
N PRO A 636 -14.86 -2.67 10.60
CA PRO A 636 -14.53 -3.40 9.38
C PRO A 636 -15.18 -2.72 8.19
N THR A 637 -14.46 -2.45 7.12
CA THR A 637 -15.04 -1.77 5.97
C THR A 637 -15.97 -2.69 5.17
N VAL A 638 -16.86 -2.11 4.38
CA VAL A 638 -17.75 -2.89 3.49
C VAL A 638 -16.92 -3.76 2.53
N GLY A 639 -15.77 -3.22 2.07
CA GLY A 639 -14.84 -3.97 1.23
C GLY A 639 -14.24 -5.17 1.94
N GLN A 640 -13.76 -4.99 3.18
CA GLN A 640 -13.19 -6.08 3.99
C GLN A 640 -14.21 -7.21 4.24
N LEU A 641 -15.46 -6.86 4.50
CA LEU A 641 -16.52 -7.83 4.79
C LEU A 641 -16.99 -8.64 3.57
N ASN A 642 -16.75 -8.14 2.34
CA ASN A 642 -17.33 -8.72 1.13
C ASN A 642 -16.30 -9.12 0.08
N ASN A 643 -15.02 -8.73 0.24
CA ASN A 643 -14.00 -9.06 -0.75
C ASN A 643 -13.66 -10.54 -0.73
N THR A 644 -13.72 -11.14 -1.90
CA THR A 644 -13.25 -12.51 -2.14
C THR A 644 -12.17 -12.46 -3.23
N GLN A 645 -11.02 -13.01 -2.92
CA GLN A 645 -9.86 -12.99 -3.80
C GLN A 645 -9.19 -14.37 -3.82
N VAL A 646 -8.81 -14.85 -5.01
CA VAL A 646 -8.00 -16.04 -5.15
C VAL A 646 -6.65 -15.64 -5.73
N ARG A 647 -5.59 -15.99 -5.02
CA ARG A 647 -4.21 -15.69 -5.38
C ARG A 647 -3.42 -16.94 -5.68
N THR A 648 -2.54 -16.84 -6.65
CA THR A 648 -1.56 -17.88 -6.95
C THR A 648 -0.31 -17.63 -6.14
N GLY A 649 0.04 -18.59 -5.29
CA GLY A 649 1.26 -18.60 -4.50
C GLY A 649 2.13 -19.81 -4.82
N PHE A 650 3.23 -19.93 -4.05
CA PHE A 650 4.12 -21.08 -4.16
C PHE A 650 4.56 -21.54 -2.78
N ARG A 651 4.51 -22.85 -2.52
CA ARG A 651 5.10 -23.44 -1.32
C ARG A 651 6.62 -23.39 -1.37
N ALA A 652 7.26 -23.65 -0.23
CA ALA A 652 8.71 -23.73 -0.12
C ALA A 652 9.32 -24.81 -1.05
N ASP A 653 8.57 -25.85 -1.34
CA ASP A 653 8.94 -26.88 -2.29
C ASP A 653 8.76 -26.45 -3.76
N GLY A 654 8.28 -25.23 -3.99
CA GLY A 654 8.03 -24.67 -5.30
C GLY A 654 6.71 -25.08 -5.93
N SER A 655 5.87 -25.90 -5.26
CA SER A 655 4.53 -26.24 -5.77
C SER A 655 3.64 -25.01 -5.75
N GLN A 656 2.87 -24.83 -6.82
CA GLN A 656 1.89 -23.77 -6.94
C GLN A 656 0.74 -23.98 -5.97
N THR A 657 0.30 -22.92 -5.32
CA THR A 657 -0.87 -22.88 -4.49
C THR A 657 -1.91 -21.93 -5.06
N GLN A 658 -3.17 -22.31 -4.91
CA GLN A 658 -4.31 -21.44 -5.14
C GLN A 658 -4.97 -21.20 -3.78
N THR A 659 -4.62 -20.09 -3.16
CA THR A 659 -5.18 -19.72 -1.86
C THR A 659 -6.26 -18.68 -2.06
N GLY A 660 -7.45 -18.96 -1.55
CA GLY A 660 -8.57 -18.03 -1.58
C GLY A 660 -8.76 -17.35 -0.24
N THR A 661 -8.80 -16.00 -0.23
CA THR A 661 -9.32 -15.24 0.91
C THR A 661 -10.83 -15.10 0.73
N PHE A 662 -11.59 -15.59 1.69
CA PHE A 662 -13.04 -15.67 1.62
C PHE A 662 -13.71 -14.97 2.80
N THR A 663 -14.96 -14.58 2.60
CA THR A 663 -15.78 -14.00 3.66
C THR A 663 -16.38 -15.10 4.56
N PRO A 664 -16.73 -14.81 5.83
CA PRO A 664 -17.39 -15.76 6.71
C PRO A 664 -18.69 -16.35 6.14
N ASP A 665 -19.46 -15.57 5.40
CA ASP A 665 -20.74 -15.99 4.79
C ASP A 665 -20.56 -16.80 3.51
N SER A 666 -19.36 -16.90 2.97
CA SER A 666 -19.05 -17.71 1.81
C SER A 666 -19.17 -19.21 2.13
N ILE A 667 -19.31 -20.04 1.09
CA ILE A 667 -19.30 -21.50 1.26
C ILE A 667 -18.05 -21.99 2.00
N PRO A 668 -16.82 -21.56 1.63
CA PRO A 668 -15.64 -21.90 2.42
C PRO A 668 -15.72 -21.43 3.87
N GLY A 669 -16.18 -20.21 4.14
CA GLY A 669 -16.34 -19.67 5.50
C GLY A 669 -17.31 -20.49 6.36
N GLN A 670 -18.45 -20.89 5.79
CA GLN A 670 -19.43 -21.74 6.48
C GLN A 670 -18.87 -23.14 6.76
N VAL A 671 -18.14 -23.74 5.81
CA VAL A 671 -17.51 -25.06 5.97
C VAL A 671 -16.46 -25.06 7.08
N PHE A 672 -15.71 -23.98 7.22
CA PHE A 672 -14.70 -23.82 8.27
C PHE A 672 -15.27 -23.23 9.57
N GLY A 673 -16.56 -22.87 9.60
CA GLY A 673 -17.22 -22.34 10.79
C GLY A 673 -16.69 -20.98 11.24
N ILE A 674 -16.31 -20.13 10.27
CA ILE A 674 -15.77 -18.80 10.55
C ILE A 674 -16.87 -17.87 11.06
N THR A 675 -16.60 -17.18 12.16
CA THR A 675 -17.54 -16.22 12.73
C THR A 675 -17.53 -14.89 11.96
N PRO A 676 -18.68 -14.20 11.87
CA PRO A 676 -18.74 -12.85 11.30
C PRO A 676 -17.78 -11.89 11.99
N VAL A 677 -17.22 -10.99 11.22
CA VAL A 677 -16.24 -10.01 11.69
C VAL A 677 -16.96 -8.85 12.38
N GLY A 678 -16.50 -8.49 13.58
CA GLY A 678 -16.96 -7.35 14.36
C GLY A 678 -15.94 -6.21 14.42
N PRO A 679 -16.29 -5.10 15.10
CA PRO A 679 -15.38 -3.96 15.24
C PRO A 679 -14.19 -4.29 16.17
N GLU A 680 -13.04 -3.70 15.85
CA GLU A 680 -11.88 -3.64 16.76
C GLU A 680 -12.12 -2.58 17.82
N ILE A 681 -11.83 -2.87 19.08
CA ILE A 681 -12.03 -1.94 20.19
C ILE A 681 -10.69 -1.47 20.75
N ALA A 682 -10.51 -0.16 20.81
CA ALA A 682 -9.30 0.46 21.31
C ALA A 682 -9.49 1.13 22.67
N LYS A 683 -8.47 1.02 23.53
CA LYS A 683 -8.34 1.78 24.79
C LYS A 683 -6.99 2.48 24.76
N ASN A 684 -7.02 3.80 24.81
CA ASN A 684 -5.86 4.66 24.72
C ASN A 684 -5.60 5.36 26.06
N LEU A 685 -4.34 5.49 26.39
CA LEU A 685 -3.85 6.26 27.54
C LEU A 685 -2.58 6.98 27.10
N SER A 686 -2.53 8.28 27.34
CA SER A 686 -1.34 9.11 27.08
C SER A 686 -1.06 10.07 28.23
N ALA A 687 0.22 10.43 28.40
CA ALA A 687 0.68 11.47 29.30
C ALA A 687 1.91 12.12 28.69
N GLY A 688 2.06 13.43 28.89
CA GLY A 688 3.17 14.18 28.33
C GLY A 688 3.59 15.37 29.17
N ILE A 689 4.76 15.87 28.85
CA ILE A 689 5.33 17.11 29.37
C ILE A 689 5.61 18.07 28.24
N ILE A 690 5.43 19.34 28.49
CA ILE A 690 5.76 20.43 27.59
C ILE A 690 6.74 21.34 28.36
N PHE A 691 7.89 21.60 27.78
CA PHE A 691 8.92 22.43 28.36
C PHE A 691 9.36 23.49 27.36
N THR A 692 9.13 24.76 27.71
CA THR A 692 9.33 25.96 26.87
C THR A 692 10.28 26.93 27.54
N PRO A 693 11.61 26.64 27.61
CA PRO A 693 12.56 27.52 28.23
C PRO A 693 12.83 28.76 27.35
N GLY A 694 11.95 29.74 27.40
CA GLY A 694 11.94 30.96 26.59
C GLY A 694 11.36 30.74 25.18
N ASP A 695 11.25 31.81 24.41
CA ASP A 695 10.49 31.87 23.14
C ASP A 695 11.12 31.05 22.02
N SER A 696 12.40 30.73 22.11
CA SER A 696 13.13 30.03 21.03
C SER A 696 13.15 28.51 21.15
N THR A 697 12.68 27.92 22.24
CA THR A 697 12.85 26.50 22.52
C THR A 697 11.55 25.84 22.96
N ASN A 698 11.13 24.80 22.26
CA ASN A 698 9.98 23.99 22.63
C ASN A 698 10.38 22.52 22.68
N ILE A 699 10.08 21.83 23.77
CA ILE A 699 10.35 20.40 23.95
C ILE A 699 9.09 19.72 24.46
N THR A 700 8.62 18.72 23.75
CA THR A 700 7.52 17.85 24.17
C THR A 700 7.99 16.41 24.29
N VAL A 701 7.59 15.73 25.36
CA VAL A 701 7.82 14.28 25.54
C VAL A 701 6.51 13.64 25.95
N ASP A 702 6.05 12.71 25.16
CA ASP A 702 4.77 12.01 25.36
C ASP A 702 4.98 10.50 25.47
N VAL A 703 4.36 9.88 26.45
CA VAL A 703 4.27 8.43 26.60
C VAL A 703 2.84 7.98 26.29
N PHE A 704 2.70 6.82 25.66
CA PHE A 704 1.39 6.32 25.29
C PHE A 704 1.26 4.81 25.42
N GLN A 705 0.04 4.35 25.60
CA GLN A 705 -0.36 2.95 25.46
C GLN A 705 -1.69 2.86 24.72
N ILE A 706 -1.70 2.02 23.70
CA ILE A 706 -2.91 1.65 22.95
C ILE A 706 -3.11 0.14 23.12
N LYS A 707 -4.27 -0.28 23.62
CA LYS A 707 -4.66 -1.68 23.64
C LYS A 707 -5.80 -1.88 22.66
N LEU A 708 -5.58 -2.70 21.63
CA LEU A 708 -6.58 -3.18 20.70
C LEU A 708 -7.07 -4.56 21.13
N SER A 709 -8.38 -4.73 21.18
CA SER A 709 -9.06 -6.00 21.33
C SER A 709 -9.84 -6.32 20.07
N ASP A 710 -10.04 -7.60 19.80
CA ASP A 710 -10.76 -8.06 18.62
C ASP A 710 -10.11 -7.55 17.30
N SER A 711 -8.77 -7.53 17.27
CA SER A 711 -8.01 -7.03 16.12
C SER A 711 -8.34 -7.80 14.85
N LEU A 712 -8.56 -7.04 13.76
CA LEU A 712 -8.76 -7.62 12.43
C LEU A 712 -7.46 -8.19 11.88
N GLY A 713 -7.54 -9.37 11.33
CA GLY A 713 -6.42 -10.07 10.73
C GLY A 713 -6.92 -11.22 9.85
N SER A 714 -6.00 -11.79 9.07
CA SER A 714 -6.30 -13.01 8.32
C SER A 714 -5.94 -14.24 9.15
N THR A 715 -6.78 -15.26 9.10
CA THR A 715 -6.42 -16.57 9.64
C THR A 715 -5.13 -17.07 8.98
N PRO A 716 -4.39 -17.99 9.59
CA PRO A 716 -3.43 -18.80 8.86
C PRO A 716 -4.12 -19.51 7.68
N ASP A 717 -3.34 -19.78 6.62
CA ASP A 717 -3.84 -20.57 5.50
C ASP A 717 -4.25 -21.98 6.00
N PHE A 718 -5.50 -22.34 5.79
CA PHE A 718 -5.95 -23.71 5.95
C PHE A 718 -5.59 -24.49 4.70
N ASP A 719 -4.61 -25.36 4.77
CA ASP A 719 -4.11 -26.12 3.62
C ASP A 719 -4.94 -27.39 3.38
N VAL A 720 -5.14 -27.72 2.12
CA VAL A 720 -5.88 -28.92 1.71
C VAL A 720 -5.30 -30.22 2.28
N THR A 721 -4.01 -30.26 2.56
CA THR A 721 -3.35 -31.44 3.14
C THR A 721 -3.74 -31.67 4.59
N ASP A 722 -4.01 -30.60 5.32
CA ASP A 722 -4.39 -30.65 6.72
C ASP A 722 -5.90 -30.77 6.94
N TYR A 723 -6.70 -30.27 5.96
CA TYR A 723 -8.16 -30.21 6.03
C TYR A 723 -8.84 -30.88 4.81
N PRO A 724 -8.49 -32.12 4.44
CA PRO A 724 -9.01 -32.75 3.19
C PRO A 724 -10.52 -32.89 3.16
N GLN A 725 -11.17 -33.09 4.31
CA GLN A 725 -12.63 -33.26 4.39
C GLN A 725 -13.38 -31.95 4.11
N GLN A 726 -12.88 -30.83 4.64
CA GLN A 726 -13.46 -29.50 4.42
C GLN A 726 -13.33 -29.11 2.94
N PHE A 727 -12.18 -29.35 2.34
CA PHE A 727 -11.98 -29.10 0.91
C PHE A 727 -12.82 -30.01 0.01
N GLU A 728 -13.11 -31.22 0.44
CA GLU A 728 -14.06 -32.10 -0.25
C GLU A 728 -15.50 -31.56 -0.16
N GLN A 729 -15.92 -31.04 0.99
CA GLN A 729 -17.22 -30.36 1.14
C GLN A 729 -17.32 -29.13 0.24
N ILE A 730 -16.28 -28.29 0.17
CA ILE A 730 -16.24 -27.12 -0.72
C ILE A 730 -16.36 -27.58 -2.18
N ARG A 731 -15.63 -28.62 -2.59
CA ARG A 731 -15.72 -29.18 -3.94
C ARG A 731 -17.12 -29.69 -4.28
N ASN A 732 -17.75 -30.40 -3.34
CA ASN A 732 -19.08 -30.96 -3.53
C ASN A 732 -20.21 -29.93 -3.49
N SER A 733 -19.95 -28.71 -3.00
CA SER A 733 -20.93 -27.62 -2.96
C SER A 733 -21.21 -26.97 -4.32
N GLY A 734 -20.43 -27.31 -5.35
CA GLY A 734 -20.50 -26.65 -6.66
C GLY A 734 -19.86 -25.27 -6.68
N PHE A 735 -19.06 -24.89 -5.66
CA PHE A 735 -18.33 -23.64 -5.65
C PHE A 735 -17.35 -23.61 -6.85
N GLN A 736 -17.47 -22.61 -7.70
CA GLN A 736 -16.63 -22.49 -8.89
C GLN A 736 -15.16 -22.27 -8.50
N GLY A 737 -14.25 -23.07 -9.07
CA GLY A 737 -12.83 -23.02 -8.70
C GLY A 737 -12.44 -23.86 -7.48
N ALA A 738 -13.40 -24.49 -6.80
CA ALA A 738 -13.16 -25.30 -5.61
C ALA A 738 -12.14 -26.43 -5.80
N ALA A 739 -12.11 -27.02 -6.99
CA ALA A 739 -11.22 -28.15 -7.30
C ALA A 739 -9.73 -27.76 -7.28
N GLN A 740 -9.42 -26.51 -7.51
CA GLN A 740 -8.03 -26.00 -7.56
C GLN A 740 -7.59 -25.34 -6.28
N LEU A 741 -8.50 -25.03 -5.37
CA LEU A 741 -8.13 -24.49 -4.08
C LEU A 741 -7.23 -25.46 -3.33
N THR A 742 -6.04 -25.00 -3.00
CA THR A 742 -5.07 -25.70 -2.16
C THR A 742 -4.98 -25.11 -0.77
N GLY A 743 -5.53 -23.91 -0.59
CA GLY A 743 -5.59 -23.21 0.69
C GLY A 743 -6.77 -22.24 0.72
N VAL A 744 -7.25 -21.96 1.91
CA VAL A 744 -8.21 -20.88 2.17
C VAL A 744 -7.78 -20.12 3.40
N ASP A 745 -8.00 -18.83 3.40
CA ASP A 745 -7.87 -17.96 4.57
C ASP A 745 -9.11 -17.05 4.69
N PHE A 746 -9.30 -16.48 5.86
CA PHE A 746 -10.47 -15.68 6.16
C PHE A 746 -10.08 -14.44 6.95
N LEU A 747 -10.73 -13.33 6.66
CA LEU A 747 -10.67 -12.18 7.56
C LEU A 747 -11.48 -12.50 8.82
N THR A 748 -10.90 -12.26 9.99
CA THR A 748 -11.53 -12.55 11.28
C THR A 748 -11.04 -11.57 12.35
N ASN A 749 -11.69 -11.57 13.52
CA ASN A 749 -11.18 -10.88 14.69
C ASN A 749 -10.17 -11.79 15.40
N GLU A 750 -8.88 -11.55 15.22
CA GLU A 750 -7.80 -12.38 15.74
C GLU A 750 -7.09 -11.75 16.94
N GLY A 751 -7.66 -11.96 18.12
CA GLY A 751 -6.96 -11.72 19.35
C GLY A 751 -6.81 -10.24 19.73
N SER A 752 -5.80 -9.93 20.52
CA SER A 752 -5.55 -8.59 21.04
C SER A 752 -4.07 -8.22 20.98
N ARG A 753 -3.80 -6.93 20.78
CA ARG A 753 -2.43 -6.38 20.79
C ARG A 753 -2.34 -5.14 21.65
N ARG A 754 -1.15 -4.89 22.14
CA ARG A 754 -0.80 -3.69 22.89
C ARG A 754 0.38 -2.99 22.25
N VAL A 755 0.22 -1.70 22.02
CA VAL A 755 1.29 -0.81 21.55
C VAL A 755 1.62 0.16 22.68
N ARG A 756 2.92 0.34 22.96
CA ARG A 756 3.46 1.31 23.91
C ARG A 756 4.59 2.07 23.28
N GLY A 757 4.73 3.31 23.68
CA GLY A 757 5.84 4.09 23.18
C GLY A 757 6.10 5.35 23.96
N ILE A 758 7.22 5.98 23.62
CA ILE A 758 7.62 7.31 24.01
C ILE A 758 8.01 8.08 22.74
N GLU A 759 7.56 9.30 22.65
CA GLU A 759 7.82 10.22 21.54
C GLU A 759 8.35 11.55 22.09
N MET A 760 9.29 12.13 21.38
CA MET A 760 9.88 13.41 21.71
C MET A 760 9.93 14.29 20.46
N VAL A 761 9.53 15.54 20.59
CA VAL A 761 9.76 16.58 19.59
C VAL A 761 10.42 17.76 20.31
N ALA A 762 11.53 18.24 19.77
CA ALA A 762 12.22 19.41 20.27
C ALA A 762 12.55 20.35 19.11
N THR A 763 12.22 21.62 19.25
CA THR A 763 12.58 22.68 18.31
C THR A 763 13.38 23.75 19.05
N HIS A 764 14.38 24.29 18.37
CA HIS A 764 15.19 25.38 18.89
C HIS A 764 15.58 26.33 17.76
N ASN A 765 15.25 27.60 17.90
CA ASN A 765 15.59 28.65 16.94
C ASN A 765 16.72 29.49 17.48
N VAL A 766 17.72 29.79 16.67
CA VAL A 766 18.83 30.67 16.98
C VAL A 766 18.84 31.81 15.96
N GLU A 767 18.50 32.99 16.42
CA GLU A 767 18.57 34.20 15.63
C GLU A 767 20.03 34.70 15.61
N LEU A 768 20.58 34.85 14.41
CA LEU A 768 21.87 35.48 14.15
C LEU A 768 21.63 36.81 13.43
N GLU A 769 22.64 37.67 13.37
CA GLU A 769 22.52 39.04 12.84
C GLU A 769 21.89 39.09 11.43
N ASN A 770 22.15 38.08 10.56
CA ASN A 770 21.65 38.04 9.19
C ASN A 770 21.16 36.63 8.79
N SER A 771 20.83 35.81 9.74
CA SER A 771 20.35 34.43 9.44
C SER A 771 19.67 33.81 10.64
N THR A 772 18.84 32.82 10.37
CA THR A 772 18.17 31.99 11.38
C THR A 772 18.60 30.55 11.28
N LEU A 773 18.96 29.93 12.39
CA LEU A 773 19.18 28.48 12.47
C LEU A 773 18.02 27.86 13.25
N ARG A 774 17.30 26.96 12.60
CA ARG A 774 16.24 26.17 13.22
C ARG A 774 16.67 24.70 13.35
N PHE A 775 16.69 24.21 14.58
CA PHE A 775 16.96 22.82 14.91
C PHE A 775 15.66 22.10 15.23
N VAL A 776 15.42 20.96 14.62
CA VAL A 776 14.25 20.11 14.89
C VAL A 776 14.74 18.69 15.18
N LEU A 777 14.46 18.18 16.36
CA LEU A 777 14.68 16.79 16.74
C LEU A 777 13.33 16.13 16.98
N ALA A 778 13.04 15.07 16.23
CA ALA A 778 11.89 14.21 16.49
C ALA A 778 12.38 12.77 16.69
N ALA A 779 11.93 12.11 17.76
CA ALA A 779 12.32 10.76 18.10
C ALA A 779 11.14 9.95 18.63
N ALA A 780 11.10 8.67 18.28
CA ALA A 780 10.06 7.74 18.72
C ALA A 780 10.66 6.39 19.11
N HIS A 781 10.18 5.84 20.22
CA HIS A 781 10.33 4.43 20.55
C HIS A 781 8.96 3.79 20.62
N VAL A 782 8.75 2.73 19.84
CA VAL A 782 7.47 2.02 19.76
C VAL A 782 7.70 0.53 19.93
N GLN A 783 6.89 -0.09 20.76
CA GLN A 783 6.86 -1.52 21.00
C GLN A 783 5.46 -2.06 20.78
N VAL A 784 5.34 -3.05 19.89
CA VAL A 784 4.12 -3.83 19.64
C VAL A 784 4.24 -5.16 20.35
N LYS A 785 3.19 -5.61 21.04
CA LYS A 785 3.07 -6.93 21.65
C LYS A 785 1.69 -7.50 21.43
N PHE A 786 1.62 -8.70 20.88
CA PHE A 786 0.38 -9.45 20.78
C PHE A 786 0.11 -10.13 22.13
N LEU A 787 -1.12 -10.01 22.63
CA LEU A 787 -1.58 -10.55 23.92
C LEU A 787 -2.35 -11.84 23.73
N GLU A 788 -3.19 -11.89 22.68
CA GLU A 788 -3.95 -13.03 22.22
C GLU A 788 -3.76 -13.11 20.71
N HIS A 789 -3.45 -14.27 20.16
CA HIS A 789 -3.14 -14.45 18.74
C HIS A 789 -3.17 -15.92 18.32
N ASN A 790 -3.36 -16.16 17.02
CA ASN A 790 -3.27 -17.47 16.38
C ASN A 790 -1.99 -17.63 15.54
N PHE A 791 -1.04 -16.72 15.67
CA PHE A 791 0.21 -16.78 14.92
C PHE A 791 1.10 -17.97 15.33
N SER A 792 1.81 -18.53 14.35
CA SER A 792 2.98 -19.35 14.63
C SER A 792 4.05 -18.54 15.35
N GLU A 793 4.99 -19.20 16.06
CA GLU A 793 6.07 -18.50 16.77
C GLU A 793 6.88 -17.59 15.84
N ARG A 794 7.10 -18.01 14.59
CA ARG A 794 7.79 -17.22 13.57
C ARG A 794 7.00 -15.98 13.19
N ASN A 795 5.71 -16.14 12.88
CA ASN A 795 4.86 -15.04 12.45
C ASN A 795 4.67 -14.03 13.58
N LEU A 796 4.50 -14.49 14.82
CA LEU A 796 4.48 -13.64 16.01
C LEU A 796 5.77 -12.86 16.17
N PHE A 797 6.91 -13.53 16.04
CA PHE A 797 8.22 -12.90 16.15
C PHE A 797 8.39 -11.75 15.15
N ASN A 798 7.99 -11.99 13.88
CA ASN A 798 8.08 -10.98 12.84
C ASN A 798 7.03 -9.85 13.04
N ALA A 799 5.80 -10.17 13.40
CA ALA A 799 4.74 -9.19 13.61
C ALA A 799 5.04 -8.22 14.77
N GLU A 800 5.64 -8.72 15.86
CA GLU A 800 6.07 -7.86 16.99
C GLU A 800 7.29 -6.99 16.66
N ARG A 801 7.99 -7.30 15.57
CA ARG A 801 9.24 -6.63 15.13
C ARG A 801 9.15 -6.08 13.71
N ASP A 802 7.94 -5.86 13.23
CA ASP A 802 7.74 -5.37 11.86
C ASP A 802 8.44 -4.04 11.58
N GLN A 803 8.59 -3.20 12.58
CA GLN A 803 9.24 -1.90 12.47
C GLN A 803 10.45 -1.78 13.41
N ALA A 804 11.43 -0.94 13.01
CA ALA A 804 12.53 -0.58 13.88
C ALA A 804 12.00 0.11 15.16
N PRO A 805 12.33 -0.39 16.36
CA PRO A 805 11.73 0.11 17.61
C PRO A 805 12.15 1.55 17.94
N TYR A 806 13.36 1.98 17.60
CA TYR A 806 13.81 3.36 17.76
C TYR A 806 13.98 4.03 16.41
N ARG A 807 13.36 5.17 16.26
CA ARG A 807 13.40 6.00 15.05
C ARG A 807 13.60 7.46 15.45
N GLY A 808 14.32 8.21 14.63
CA GLY A 808 14.54 9.62 14.91
C GLY A 808 14.94 10.38 13.66
N THR A 809 14.64 11.66 13.66
CA THR A 809 15.09 12.64 12.68
C THR A 809 15.67 13.84 13.40
N PHE A 810 16.80 14.33 12.90
CA PHE A 810 17.39 15.59 13.34
C PHE A 810 17.60 16.45 12.11
N THR A 811 16.91 17.59 12.06
CA THR A 811 16.95 18.51 10.93
C THR A 811 17.53 19.84 11.40
N VAL A 812 18.42 20.42 10.60
CA VAL A 812 18.95 21.78 10.75
C VAL A 812 18.58 22.54 9.50
N ASN A 813 17.80 23.60 9.64
CA ASN A 813 17.54 24.56 8.57
C ASN A 813 18.32 25.82 8.89
N TRP A 814 19.12 26.28 7.94
CA TRP A 814 19.89 27.52 8.03
C TRP A 814 19.41 28.47 6.94
N ASP A 815 18.65 29.47 7.37
CA ASP A 815 18.09 30.51 6.50
C ASP A 815 18.97 31.75 6.51
N MET A 816 19.47 32.12 5.32
CA MET A 816 20.32 33.30 5.08
C MET A 816 19.72 34.06 3.90
N ASP A 817 19.06 35.17 4.11
CA ASP A 817 18.44 36.00 3.06
C ASP A 817 18.12 35.26 1.71
N ALA A 818 19.15 35.11 0.86
CA ALA A 818 19.05 34.49 -0.46
C ALA A 818 19.27 32.97 -0.46
N ILE A 819 19.76 32.38 0.62
CA ILE A 819 20.18 30.96 0.66
C ILE A 819 19.54 30.26 1.85
N ASN A 820 18.89 29.12 1.58
CA ASN A 820 18.49 28.19 2.62
C ASN A 820 19.26 26.87 2.48
N VAL A 821 19.82 26.37 3.58
CA VAL A 821 20.51 25.07 3.64
C VAL A 821 19.78 24.19 4.64
N MET A 822 19.30 23.04 4.18
CA MET A 822 18.72 22.01 5.06
C MET A 822 19.63 20.80 5.11
N GLY A 823 20.03 20.41 6.32
CA GLY A 823 20.67 19.12 6.61
C GLY A 823 19.78 18.27 7.50
N ARG A 824 19.59 16.99 7.16
CA ARG A 824 18.77 16.07 7.94
C ARG A 824 19.49 14.74 8.15
N ALA A 825 19.44 14.25 9.39
CA ALA A 825 19.88 12.89 9.75
C ALA A 825 18.65 12.08 10.17
N ARG A 826 18.41 10.95 9.51
CA ARG A 826 17.31 10.01 9.80
C ARG A 826 17.89 8.72 10.36
N TYR A 827 17.56 8.39 11.60
CA TYR A 827 18.02 7.18 12.29
C TYR A 827 16.94 6.10 12.30
N ARG A 828 17.35 4.88 12.05
CA ARG A 828 16.57 3.64 12.25
C ARG A 828 17.44 2.66 13.04
N SER A 829 16.91 2.13 14.13
CA SER A 829 17.65 1.18 14.98
C SER A 829 17.77 -0.21 14.38
N ILE A 830 18.54 -1.06 15.05
CA ILE A 830 18.60 -2.51 14.79
C ILE A 830 17.18 -3.10 14.79
N ARG A 831 16.94 -3.96 13.80
CA ARG A 831 15.76 -4.81 13.72
C ARG A 831 16.17 -6.27 13.58
N GLU A 832 15.49 -7.15 14.31
CA GLU A 832 15.64 -8.59 14.18
C GLU A 832 14.59 -9.12 13.21
N VAL A 833 15.01 -9.99 12.30
CA VAL A 833 14.16 -10.54 11.23
C VAL A 833 14.33 -12.05 11.17
N ASN A 834 13.21 -12.76 11.07
CA ASN A 834 13.21 -14.18 10.78
C ASN A 834 12.82 -14.41 9.33
N ALA A 835 13.81 -14.64 8.48
CA ALA A 835 13.60 -14.87 7.05
C ALA A 835 13.10 -16.29 6.71
N GLY A 836 12.83 -17.14 7.69
CA GLY A 836 12.40 -18.52 7.46
C GLY A 836 13.54 -19.48 7.15
N LEU A 837 14.77 -19.13 7.52
CA LEU A 837 15.96 -19.92 7.28
C LEU A 837 16.41 -20.62 8.56
N ASN A 838 17.00 -21.83 8.43
CA ASN A 838 17.72 -22.50 9.51
C ASN A 838 19.16 -21.94 9.65
N SER A 839 19.92 -22.45 10.61
CA SER A 839 21.30 -22.01 10.85
C SER A 839 22.26 -22.24 9.66
N GLU A 840 21.91 -23.15 8.77
CA GLU A 840 22.69 -23.49 7.57
C GLU A 840 22.26 -22.69 6.34
N GLY A 841 21.18 -21.85 6.47
CA GLY A 841 20.65 -21.03 5.41
C GLY A 841 19.61 -21.75 4.54
N GLY A 842 19.17 -22.95 4.91
CA GLY A 842 18.08 -23.67 4.24
C GLY A 842 16.71 -23.20 4.71
N PHE A 843 15.72 -23.18 3.80
CA PHE A 843 14.34 -22.90 4.18
C PHE A 843 13.72 -23.98 5.03
N ILE A 844 12.95 -23.56 6.04
CA ILE A 844 12.17 -24.44 6.88
C ILE A 844 10.72 -23.93 7.00
N GLY A 845 9.78 -24.88 7.15
CA GLY A 845 8.37 -24.58 7.20
C GLY A 845 7.99 -23.67 8.35
N SER A 846 6.90 -22.90 8.18
CA SER A 846 6.44 -21.91 9.17
C SER A 846 5.94 -22.48 10.48
N SER A 847 5.70 -23.78 10.55
CA SER A 847 5.25 -24.52 11.75
C SER A 847 6.38 -24.94 12.70
N GLN A 848 7.63 -24.69 12.35
CA GLN A 848 8.75 -25.04 13.20
C GLN A 848 8.88 -24.09 14.40
N PRO A 849 9.42 -24.55 15.55
CA PRO A 849 9.67 -23.67 16.71
C PRO A 849 10.70 -22.59 16.38
N LEU A 850 10.57 -21.42 17.03
CA LEU A 850 11.46 -20.27 16.77
C LEU A 850 12.95 -20.60 16.87
N SER A 851 13.32 -21.55 17.75
CA SER A 851 14.71 -22.01 17.92
C SER A 851 15.30 -22.72 16.71
N ALA A 852 14.47 -23.18 15.78
CA ALA A 852 14.92 -23.81 14.53
C ALA A 852 15.34 -22.79 13.48
N TYR A 853 14.95 -21.54 13.65
CA TYR A 853 15.22 -20.48 12.68
C TYR A 853 16.46 -19.69 13.04
N ARG A 854 17.15 -19.22 12.00
CA ARG A 854 18.16 -18.18 12.11
C ARG A 854 17.48 -16.81 12.23
N ILE A 855 17.90 -16.05 13.23
CA ILE A 855 17.47 -14.66 13.39
C ILE A 855 18.54 -13.74 12.81
N ASP A 856 18.21 -13.05 11.74
CA ASP A 856 19.08 -12.05 11.15
C ASP A 856 18.89 -10.70 11.84
N LYS A 857 19.96 -9.93 11.99
CA LYS A 857 19.93 -8.60 12.58
C LYS A 857 20.23 -7.58 11.49
N ASN A 858 19.20 -6.85 11.06
CA ASN A 858 19.41 -5.70 10.22
C ASN A 858 19.98 -4.56 11.10
N PRO A 859 21.25 -4.16 10.91
CA PRO A 859 21.89 -3.19 11.78
C PRO A 859 21.23 -1.81 11.66
N GLY A 860 21.29 -1.04 12.73
CA GLY A 860 20.85 0.36 12.71
C GLY A 860 21.60 1.17 11.67
N ARG A 861 20.91 2.11 11.05
CA ARG A 861 21.42 3.00 10.00
C ARG A 861 21.08 4.45 10.27
N VAL A 862 21.98 5.34 9.84
CA VAL A 862 21.72 6.77 9.72
C VAL A 862 21.78 7.11 8.24
N PHE A 863 20.75 7.78 7.76
CA PHE A 863 20.65 8.32 6.41
C PHE A 863 20.79 9.84 6.51
N PHE A 864 21.58 10.45 5.64
CA PHE A 864 21.79 11.89 5.62
C PHE A 864 21.19 12.47 4.35
N ASP A 865 20.40 13.53 4.50
CA ASP A 865 19.83 14.31 3.41
C ASP A 865 20.39 15.72 3.45
N LEU A 866 20.59 16.32 2.30
CA LEU A 866 21.10 17.69 2.17
C LEU A 866 20.35 18.42 1.05
N SER A 867 19.95 19.65 1.27
CA SER A 867 19.47 20.53 0.22
C SER A 867 20.01 21.94 0.35
N LEU A 868 20.22 22.56 -0.79
CA LEU A 868 20.60 23.96 -0.95
C LEU A 868 19.56 24.63 -1.84
N THR A 869 18.91 25.62 -1.31
CA THR A 869 17.95 26.46 -2.02
C THR A 869 18.54 27.86 -2.18
N TYR A 870 18.49 28.37 -3.41
CA TYR A 870 18.89 29.74 -3.75
C TYR A 870 17.70 30.52 -4.27
N ASN A 871 17.33 31.58 -3.57
CA ASN A 871 16.34 32.56 -4.01
C ASN A 871 17.02 33.52 -5.00
N VAL A 872 16.83 33.26 -6.29
CA VAL A 872 17.44 34.08 -7.38
C VAL A 872 16.91 35.51 -7.32
N ASN A 873 15.63 35.62 -7.00
CA ASN A 873 14.91 36.87 -6.69
C ASN A 873 13.59 36.50 -5.99
N GLU A 874 12.72 37.46 -5.74
CA GLU A 874 11.41 37.23 -5.11
C GLU A 874 10.51 36.24 -5.88
N GLN A 875 10.70 36.09 -7.18
CA GLN A 875 9.87 35.26 -8.04
C GLN A 875 10.47 33.86 -8.28
N PHE A 876 11.78 33.74 -8.34
CA PHE A 876 12.43 32.49 -8.76
C PHE A 876 13.32 31.89 -7.67
N GLN A 877 13.08 30.61 -7.41
CA GLN A 877 13.85 29.79 -6.47
C GLN A 877 14.39 28.55 -7.17
N VAL A 878 15.65 28.23 -6.90
CA VAL A 878 16.31 27.01 -7.40
C VAL A 878 16.80 26.21 -6.20
N THR A 879 16.43 24.93 -6.15
CA THR A 879 16.91 23.98 -5.13
C THR A 879 17.67 22.85 -5.79
N VAL A 880 18.79 22.48 -5.21
CA VAL A 880 19.50 21.24 -5.49
C VAL A 880 19.69 20.46 -4.21
N GLY A 881 19.57 19.14 -4.27
CA GLY A 881 19.70 18.33 -3.07
C GLY A 881 19.95 16.86 -3.35
N ALA A 882 20.18 16.13 -2.28
CA ALA A 882 20.33 14.70 -2.28
C ALA A 882 19.66 14.08 -1.04
N ASP A 883 18.93 13.00 -1.26
CA ASP A 883 18.42 12.12 -0.22
C ASP A 883 19.40 10.96 -0.05
N ASN A 884 19.65 10.57 1.20
CA ASN A 884 20.63 9.52 1.51
C ASN A 884 21.97 9.76 0.78
N ILE A 885 22.51 10.97 0.95
CA ILE A 885 23.70 11.46 0.21
C ILE A 885 24.92 10.53 0.32
N LEU A 886 25.00 9.72 1.40
CA LEU A 886 26.06 8.74 1.62
C LEU A 886 25.77 7.38 0.97
N ASN A 887 24.69 7.23 0.24
CA ASN A 887 24.27 6.00 -0.42
C ASN A 887 24.21 4.79 0.55
N THR A 888 23.64 5.00 1.72
CA THR A 888 23.55 3.99 2.77
C THR A 888 22.45 2.96 2.42
N TYR A 889 22.77 1.67 2.58
CA TYR A 889 21.81 0.58 2.36
C TYR A 889 21.54 -0.22 3.64
N PRO A 890 20.40 -0.90 3.73
CA PRO A 890 20.14 -1.93 4.74
C PRO A 890 21.09 -3.14 4.58
N LEU A 891 20.88 -4.18 5.39
CA LEU A 891 21.63 -5.41 5.27
C LEU A 891 21.29 -6.11 3.94
N ALA A 892 22.34 -6.49 3.19
CA ALA A 892 22.17 -7.33 2.02
C ALA A 892 21.63 -8.71 2.43
N GLN A 893 20.67 -9.23 1.68
CA GLN A 893 20.14 -10.56 1.93
C GLN A 893 21.12 -11.66 1.52
N PRO A 894 21.20 -12.75 2.25
CA PRO A 894 21.95 -13.93 1.83
C PRO A 894 21.41 -14.50 0.51
N LEU A 895 22.29 -15.03 -0.32
CA LEU A 895 21.94 -15.61 -1.63
C LEU A 895 20.82 -16.67 -1.56
N VAL A 896 20.76 -17.42 -0.46
CA VAL A 896 19.73 -18.48 -0.27
C VAL A 896 18.34 -17.90 -0.11
N VAL A 897 18.18 -16.76 0.55
CA VAL A 897 16.88 -16.05 0.66
C VAL A 897 16.43 -15.54 -0.71
N GLU A 898 17.40 -15.15 -1.52
CA GLU A 898 17.16 -14.63 -2.86
C GLU A 898 16.64 -15.69 -3.84
N THR A 899 16.97 -16.95 -3.62
CA THR A 899 16.63 -18.04 -4.54
C THR A 899 15.27 -18.69 -4.29
N SER A 900 14.77 -18.61 -3.07
CA SER A 900 13.56 -19.33 -2.68
C SER A 900 12.28 -18.59 -2.96
N GLY A 901 12.37 -17.28 -3.05
CA GLY A 901 11.21 -16.42 -3.25
C GLY A 901 11.23 -15.86 -4.64
N ALA A 902 11.30 -16.51 -5.70
CA ALA A 902 10.98 -16.04 -7.05
C ALA A 902 11.39 -14.56 -7.39
N ARG A 903 12.01 -13.83 -6.48
CA ARG A 903 12.43 -12.43 -6.58
C ARG A 903 13.82 -12.29 -5.96
N GLY A 904 14.79 -11.89 -6.76
CA GLY A 904 16.16 -11.68 -6.31
C GLY A 904 16.30 -10.42 -5.46
N ARG A 905 15.79 -10.42 -4.23
CA ARG A 905 15.93 -9.29 -3.30
C ARG A 905 17.37 -9.07 -2.92
N GLN A 906 17.88 -7.87 -3.17
CA GLN A 906 19.24 -7.54 -2.75
C GLN A 906 19.33 -7.16 -1.27
N TYR A 907 18.31 -6.51 -0.72
CA TYR A 907 18.31 -5.96 0.64
C TYR A 907 17.09 -6.40 1.45
N LEU A 908 17.24 -6.37 2.77
CA LEU A 908 16.10 -6.45 3.68
C LEU A 908 15.30 -5.15 3.61
N THR A 909 14.03 -5.24 3.23
CA THR A 909 13.18 -4.08 2.93
C THR A 909 12.46 -3.50 4.15
N ASP A 910 12.73 -3.92 5.30
CA ASP A 910 12.06 -3.76 6.60
C ASP A 910 11.81 -2.30 7.05
N GLY A 911 11.07 -1.51 6.27
CA GLY A 911 10.75 -0.11 6.59
C GLY A 911 11.93 0.86 6.49
N MET A 912 13.14 0.38 6.13
CA MET A 912 14.29 1.21 5.79
C MET A 912 14.26 1.58 4.32
N ASP A 913 14.91 2.70 3.99
CA ASP A 913 15.17 3.04 2.61
C ASP A 913 16.22 2.09 2.03
N TRP A 914 15.82 1.30 1.05
CA TRP A 914 16.66 0.30 0.40
C TRP A 914 16.94 0.61 -1.07
N GLN A 915 16.45 1.77 -1.55
CA GLN A 915 16.66 2.20 -2.93
C GLN A 915 18.05 2.82 -3.16
N GLY A 916 18.72 3.22 -2.08
CA GLY A 916 19.97 3.96 -2.14
C GLY A 916 19.78 5.47 -2.22
N GLY A 917 20.84 6.20 -2.47
CA GLY A 917 20.86 7.66 -2.58
C GLY A 917 20.25 8.15 -3.87
N SER A 918 19.65 9.35 -3.84
CA SER A 918 19.16 10.05 -5.01
C SER A 918 19.55 11.54 -4.96
N TYR A 919 19.68 12.16 -6.13
CA TYR A 919 19.84 13.60 -6.26
C TYR A 919 18.66 14.21 -6.99
N TYR A 920 18.40 15.48 -6.72
CA TYR A 920 17.30 16.20 -7.34
C TYR A 920 17.63 17.65 -7.61
N ALA A 921 16.94 18.24 -8.57
CA ALA A 921 16.89 19.66 -8.82
C ALA A 921 15.44 20.12 -8.92
N ARG A 922 15.15 21.31 -8.39
CA ARG A 922 13.81 21.90 -8.39
C ARG A 922 13.92 23.37 -8.75
N VAL A 923 13.01 23.84 -9.59
CA VAL A 923 12.82 25.25 -9.89
C VAL A 923 11.39 25.61 -9.54
N LYS A 924 11.20 26.65 -8.74
CA LYS A 924 9.89 27.20 -8.39
C LYS A 924 9.83 28.64 -8.83
N ALA A 925 8.70 29.02 -9.42
CA ALA A 925 8.36 30.38 -9.80
C ALA A 925 7.06 30.80 -9.09
N ASN A 926 7.05 31.99 -8.49
CA ASN A 926 5.89 32.58 -7.81
C ASN A 926 5.59 33.95 -8.45
N PHE A 927 4.30 34.22 -8.72
CA PHE A 927 3.83 35.41 -9.41
C PHE A 927 2.61 36.02 -8.70
#